data_7f1dbf370cd361e8ea5d6ddcd9e79b25
#
_entry.id   7f1dbf370cd361e8ea5d6ddcd9e79b25
#
_cell.length_a   1.000
_cell.length_b   1.000
_cell.length_c   1.000
_cell.angle_alpha   90.00
_cell.angle_beta   90.00
_cell.angle_gamma   90.00
#
_symmetry.space_group_name_H-M   'P 1'
#
loop_
_entity.id
_entity.type
_entity.pdbx_description
1 polymer ?
#
loop_
_entity_poly.entity_id
_entity_poly.type
_entity_poly.pdbx_seq_one_letter_code
_entity_poly.pdbx_strand_id
1 'polypeptide(L)'
;MKLFAREQVVGVFRGFSDTGMEFHADLVLPYSESLQSIPMHGQFVLVQLEHEDEAVLGRITSIAAEGRLVSPIGEDYAIRAVRDERPIPDDLRDQYLKYRVDIRVLGVERVDGDKLLFVPSHRRLPHVGAKVALCSDEVLADVANATDSDPSAAEIGFLAFGEFVYAGDDPRAAAEDWMVRTYPAILPKFQVTQLVSRRSFVFARAGFGKSNLIKLLFSRLYATDPVIRQRGGVAPVGTVIFDPDGEYFWPDAQGRPGLCDVPWLADRLVVFTSQQAPSAAYQSFVVDSTKLDIRQLSAQRVLGIALPAERQDQQNVTKLKALGRERWTQLVDLIAAHRYEVDPVQIRKLCGIKPANEEAQTNAIIGNMVRVVDALHDPSSQMLRALRTALAAGKLCVVDISQLRGQRGLHLAGIILADIFTHNSSEFTRAEPRTIPVIAVVEEAQAVLGSAGSGTGSEDDPFVSWVKEGRKYGLGAVLVTQQPGSMPPELLSQGDNFFVFHLLSASDLAALKRANAHFSDDLLATLLNEPLVGHGVFWSSAPGTDRHARPYPLPVRVLSFEAEHRVLRDGRYAGAPLDNYAARLRARFREALYQAAARPSRPAPVSSMTAAIQAPAAEPNSAAAAAGPAAATSFDASTSHATSAMSSRRGGEPESATTQDPVTTAPVDAEMVYRRAAIRALRGRDEFGQRLASGQGVPWGRVRAWLAQAAPPEEVVGDRFLWAKDVVRPALLEILGPEGSGWRTETRPRPDRPGASQAWIFLTNTVEHVEHATPPDEQPRF
;
A
#
# COMPACT_ATOMS: atom_id res chain seq x y z
N MET A 1 -18.19 18.62 31.81
CA MET A 1 -18.30 18.73 30.36
C MET A 1 -19.77 18.62 29.93
N LYS A 2 -20.28 19.47 29.01
CA LYS A 2 -21.65 19.39 28.48
C LYS A 2 -21.61 19.12 27.00
N LEU A 3 -22.29 18.06 26.54
CA LEU A 3 -22.34 17.71 25.12
C LEU A 3 -23.30 18.60 24.31
N PHE A 4 -24.31 19.18 24.97
CA PHE A 4 -25.39 19.95 24.34
C PHE A 4 -25.53 21.33 25.00
N ALA A 5 -24.47 22.12 24.96
CA ALA A 5 -24.55 23.52 25.34
C ALA A 5 -25.47 24.27 24.36
N ARG A 6 -26.19 25.28 24.83
CA ARG A 6 -27.24 25.98 24.05
C ARG A 6 -26.69 26.58 22.74
N GLU A 7 -25.50 27.11 22.80
CA GLU A 7 -24.77 27.73 21.67
C GLU A 7 -24.35 26.74 20.60
N GLN A 8 -24.23 25.45 20.95
CA GLN A 8 -23.79 24.38 20.05
C GLN A 8 -24.92 23.61 19.41
N VAL A 9 -26.15 23.72 19.99
CA VAL A 9 -27.33 23.04 19.43
C VAL A 9 -27.74 23.73 18.14
N VAL A 10 -27.63 23.02 17.04
CA VAL A 10 -27.79 23.52 15.68
C VAL A 10 -29.00 22.94 14.96
N GLY A 11 -29.59 21.88 15.47
CA GLY A 11 -30.65 21.24 14.72
C GLY A 11 -31.41 20.16 15.47
N VAL A 12 -32.22 19.43 14.73
CA VAL A 12 -33.14 18.40 15.20
C VAL A 12 -33.02 17.14 14.37
N PHE A 13 -32.91 16.01 15.02
CA PHE A 13 -32.87 14.70 14.38
C PHE A 13 -34.24 14.37 13.78
N ARG A 14 -34.29 13.86 12.54
CA ARG A 14 -35.48 13.58 11.78
C ARG A 14 -35.73 12.10 11.54
N GLY A 15 -34.73 11.30 11.42
CA GLY A 15 -34.87 9.87 11.14
C GLY A 15 -33.60 9.22 10.64
N PHE A 16 -33.79 8.04 10.07
CA PHE A 16 -32.72 7.15 9.62
C PHE A 16 -32.77 6.98 8.10
N SER A 17 -31.64 6.74 7.47
CA SER A 17 -31.57 6.21 6.12
C SER A 17 -32.04 4.75 6.07
N ASP A 18 -32.39 4.25 4.88
CA ASP A 18 -32.81 2.87 4.66
C ASP A 18 -31.81 1.84 5.15
N THR A 19 -30.51 2.19 5.14
CA THR A 19 -29.44 1.32 5.63
C THR A 19 -29.25 1.35 7.15
N GLY A 20 -29.87 2.32 7.86
CA GLY A 20 -29.69 2.55 9.30
C GLY A 20 -28.27 3.04 9.70
N MET A 21 -27.37 3.22 8.75
CA MET A 21 -25.99 3.68 9.00
C MET A 21 -25.82 5.20 8.91
N GLU A 22 -26.82 5.88 8.38
CA GLU A 22 -26.85 7.32 8.25
C GLU A 22 -28.11 7.88 8.92
N PHE A 23 -27.97 9.04 9.52
CA PHE A 23 -29.04 9.80 10.14
C PHE A 23 -29.38 11.00 9.27
N HIS A 24 -30.66 11.37 9.28
CA HIS A 24 -31.14 12.61 8.68
C HIS A 24 -31.46 13.61 9.79
N ALA A 25 -30.97 14.82 9.66
CA ALA A 25 -31.26 15.90 10.59
C ALA A 25 -31.54 17.20 9.83
N ASP A 26 -32.42 18.03 10.38
CA ASP A 26 -32.59 19.41 9.93
C ASP A 26 -31.75 20.32 10.83
N LEU A 27 -30.88 21.08 10.24
CA LEU A 27 -30.24 22.19 10.89
C LEU A 27 -31.22 23.38 10.83
N VAL A 28 -31.77 23.70 11.97
CA VAL A 28 -32.82 24.73 12.15
C VAL A 28 -32.24 25.99 12.75
N LEU A 29 -30.92 26.16 12.68
CA LEU A 29 -30.32 27.36 13.19
C LEU A 29 -30.90 28.58 12.48
N PRO A 30 -31.16 29.64 13.24
CA PRO A 30 -31.30 30.93 12.60
C PRO A 30 -30.06 31.16 11.75
N TYR A 31 -30.28 31.56 10.50
CA TYR A 31 -29.20 31.95 9.62
C TYR A 31 -28.35 33.00 10.35
N SER A 32 -27.13 32.63 10.72
CA SER A 32 -26.17 33.55 11.28
C SER A 32 -24.94 33.58 10.38
N GLU A 33 -24.31 34.74 10.28
CA GLU A 33 -23.05 34.88 9.55
C GLU A 33 -21.99 33.88 10.06
N SER A 34 -22.10 33.46 11.31
CA SER A 34 -21.22 32.46 11.93
C SER A 34 -21.29 31.07 11.27
N LEU A 35 -22.43 30.68 10.64
CA LEU A 35 -22.51 29.42 9.91
C LEU A 35 -21.67 29.40 8.62
N GLN A 36 -21.46 30.55 8.01
CA GLN A 36 -20.61 30.65 6.81
C GLN A 36 -19.12 30.59 7.15
N SER A 37 -18.76 30.84 8.38
CA SER A 37 -17.38 30.79 8.90
C SER A 37 -17.00 29.49 9.58
N ILE A 38 -17.88 28.46 9.52
CA ILE A 38 -17.65 27.15 10.13
C ILE A 38 -17.65 26.09 9.02
N PRO A 39 -16.68 25.17 8.98
CA PRO A 39 -16.71 24.06 8.04
C PRO A 39 -17.91 23.17 8.35
N MET A 40 -18.83 23.01 7.39
CA MET A 40 -20.02 22.18 7.59
C MET A 40 -19.85 20.79 7.01
N HIS A 41 -19.37 20.67 5.79
CA HIS A 41 -19.13 19.38 5.16
C HIS A 41 -17.94 18.66 5.81
N GLY A 42 -18.14 17.42 6.20
CA GLY A 42 -17.13 16.63 6.90
C GLY A 42 -17.03 16.89 8.42
N GLN A 43 -17.75 17.90 8.95
CA GLN A 43 -17.70 18.29 10.37
C GLN A 43 -18.32 17.20 11.25
N PHE A 44 -17.80 17.08 12.46
CA PHE A 44 -18.31 16.19 13.49
C PHE A 44 -19.50 16.80 14.22
N VAL A 45 -20.51 16.00 14.46
CA VAL A 45 -21.76 16.39 15.16
C VAL A 45 -22.17 15.35 16.17
N LEU A 46 -22.91 15.81 17.19
CA LEU A 46 -23.50 14.98 18.22
C LEU A 46 -25.02 14.94 18.06
N VAL A 47 -25.61 13.75 18.14
CA VAL A 47 -27.05 13.55 18.19
C VAL A 47 -27.42 12.98 19.55
N GLN A 48 -28.25 13.71 20.30
CA GLN A 48 -28.65 13.37 21.67
C GLN A 48 -29.32 11.99 21.75
N LEU A 49 -28.92 11.19 22.72
CA LEU A 49 -29.61 9.96 23.12
C LEU A 49 -30.65 10.24 24.23
N GLU A 50 -30.89 9.28 25.09
CA GLU A 50 -31.90 9.41 26.18
C GLU A 50 -31.52 10.51 27.18
N HIS A 51 -30.23 10.68 27.48
CA HIS A 51 -29.70 11.66 28.41
C HIS A 51 -28.79 12.66 27.71
N GLU A 52 -28.58 13.85 28.28
CA GLU A 52 -27.72 14.89 27.73
C GLU A 52 -26.22 14.61 27.89
N ASP A 53 -25.84 13.58 28.64
CA ASP A 53 -24.49 13.08 28.83
C ASP A 53 -24.12 11.94 27.88
N GLU A 54 -25.05 11.51 27.01
CA GLU A 54 -24.83 10.50 25.98
C GLU A 54 -25.24 11.03 24.60
N ALA A 55 -24.39 10.81 23.61
CA ALA A 55 -24.64 11.22 22.23
C ALA A 55 -24.15 10.18 21.22
N VAL A 56 -24.82 10.12 20.09
CA VAL A 56 -24.24 9.50 18.90
C VAL A 56 -23.30 10.51 18.25
N LEU A 57 -22.02 10.14 18.10
CA LEU A 57 -21.05 10.87 17.30
C LEU A 57 -21.24 10.52 15.83
N GLY A 58 -21.38 11.53 15.01
CA GLY A 58 -21.50 11.38 13.57
C GLY A 58 -20.69 12.42 12.80
N ARG A 59 -20.62 12.26 11.50
CA ARG A 59 -19.99 13.19 10.59
C ARG A 59 -20.95 13.58 9.48
N ILE A 60 -21.04 14.87 9.16
CA ILE A 60 -21.86 15.39 8.08
C ILE A 60 -21.29 14.93 6.74
N THR A 61 -22.08 14.20 5.94
CA THR A 61 -21.70 13.65 4.64
C THR A 61 -22.32 14.40 3.47
N SER A 62 -23.48 14.99 3.68
CA SER A 62 -24.16 15.81 2.67
C SER A 62 -24.94 16.96 3.31
N ILE A 63 -25.18 18.01 2.55
CA ILE A 63 -25.95 19.17 2.95
C ILE A 63 -26.86 19.55 1.79
N ALA A 64 -28.13 19.68 2.04
CA ALA A 64 -29.12 20.13 1.08
C ALA A 64 -29.92 21.32 1.66
N ALA A 65 -30.11 22.38 0.90
CA ALA A 65 -30.98 23.45 1.29
C ALA A 65 -32.44 22.98 1.16
N GLU A 66 -33.22 23.17 2.21
CA GLU A 66 -34.67 22.88 2.23
C GLU A 66 -35.41 24.10 2.80
N GLY A 67 -36.74 24.08 2.62
CA GLY A 67 -37.62 25.11 3.16
C GLY A 67 -38.34 25.92 2.08
N ARG A 68 -39.11 26.92 2.49
CA ARG A 68 -39.95 27.67 1.57
C ARG A 68 -39.17 28.57 0.60
N LEU A 69 -37.98 29.03 0.96
CA LEU A 69 -37.12 29.84 0.07
C LEU A 69 -36.58 29.03 -1.10
N VAL A 70 -36.46 27.69 -0.96
CA VAL A 70 -36.00 26.78 -2.00
C VAL A 70 -37.16 26.24 -2.85
N SER A 71 -38.41 26.61 -2.52
CA SER A 71 -39.60 26.31 -3.35
C SER A 71 -39.60 27.21 -4.60
N PRO A 72 -40.32 26.84 -5.69
CA PRO A 72 -40.42 27.66 -6.89
C PRO A 72 -40.85 29.11 -6.63
N ILE A 73 -41.72 29.33 -5.64
CA ILE A 73 -42.14 30.71 -5.24
C ILE A 73 -41.04 31.44 -4.51
N GLY A 74 -40.26 30.73 -3.68
CA GLY A 74 -39.10 31.29 -2.96
C GLY A 74 -37.92 31.60 -3.90
N GLU A 75 -37.72 30.76 -4.91
CA GLU A 75 -36.72 31.00 -5.97
C GLU A 75 -37.04 32.29 -6.75
N ASP A 76 -38.32 32.45 -7.17
CA ASP A 76 -38.76 33.65 -7.86
C ASP A 76 -38.56 34.91 -7.00
N TYR A 77 -38.81 34.83 -5.70
CA TYR A 77 -38.53 35.93 -4.77
C TYR A 77 -37.02 36.22 -4.67
N ALA A 78 -36.20 35.18 -4.49
CA ALA A 78 -34.76 35.33 -4.40
C ALA A 78 -34.14 35.91 -5.68
N ILE A 79 -34.57 35.45 -6.86
CA ILE A 79 -34.12 35.97 -8.16
C ILE A 79 -34.49 37.43 -8.32
N ARG A 80 -35.72 37.81 -7.92
CA ARG A 80 -36.12 39.24 -7.95
C ARG A 80 -35.31 40.10 -6.99
N ALA A 81 -35.09 39.61 -5.76
CA ALA A 81 -34.30 40.31 -4.77
C ALA A 81 -32.87 40.60 -5.27
N VAL A 82 -32.22 39.59 -5.86
CA VAL A 82 -30.88 39.73 -6.47
C VAL A 82 -30.89 40.70 -7.65
N ARG A 83 -31.90 40.59 -8.55
CA ARG A 83 -32.03 41.50 -9.70
C ARG A 83 -32.25 42.96 -9.29
N ASP A 84 -33.01 43.16 -8.21
CA ASP A 84 -33.33 44.48 -7.68
C ASP A 84 -32.26 45.01 -6.70
N GLU A 85 -31.14 44.28 -6.54
CA GLU A 85 -30.03 44.57 -5.61
C GLU A 85 -30.51 44.71 -4.14
N ARG A 86 -31.55 43.96 -3.77
CA ARG A 86 -32.08 43.97 -2.40
C ARG A 86 -31.60 42.76 -1.64
N PRO A 87 -31.11 42.91 -0.42
CA PRO A 87 -30.82 41.78 0.44
C PRO A 87 -32.11 41.00 0.77
N ILE A 88 -32.06 39.67 0.86
CA ILE A 88 -33.14 38.91 1.42
C ILE A 88 -33.16 39.19 2.93
N PRO A 89 -34.28 39.68 3.50
CA PRO A 89 -34.36 39.96 4.92
C PRO A 89 -34.01 38.77 5.80
N ASP A 90 -33.29 39.01 6.90
CA ASP A 90 -32.81 37.93 7.78
C ASP A 90 -33.95 37.16 8.43
N ASP A 91 -35.07 37.83 8.76
CA ASP A 91 -36.26 37.22 9.29
C ASP A 91 -36.89 36.20 8.31
N LEU A 92 -36.78 36.44 6.99
CA LEU A 92 -37.22 35.47 5.98
C LEU A 92 -36.24 34.31 5.83
N ARG A 93 -34.92 34.60 5.95
CA ARG A 93 -33.90 33.52 5.97
C ARG A 93 -34.11 32.60 7.17
N ASP A 94 -34.26 33.18 8.37
CA ASP A 94 -34.43 32.45 9.61
C ASP A 94 -35.71 31.60 9.61
N GLN A 95 -36.80 32.09 9.04
CA GLN A 95 -38.08 31.36 9.07
C GLN A 95 -38.24 30.33 7.95
N TYR A 96 -37.59 30.51 6.81
CA TYR A 96 -37.86 29.72 5.61
C TYR A 96 -36.69 28.99 4.99
N LEU A 97 -35.48 29.26 5.45
CA LEU A 97 -34.30 28.51 5.07
C LEU A 97 -33.94 27.51 6.17
N LYS A 98 -33.81 26.26 5.80
CA LYS A 98 -33.26 25.21 6.62
C LYS A 98 -32.38 24.31 5.79
N TYR A 99 -31.41 23.68 6.42
CA TYR A 99 -30.54 22.71 5.79
C TYR A 99 -30.87 21.32 6.29
N ARG A 100 -31.12 20.40 5.38
CA ARG A 100 -31.10 18.99 5.68
C ARG A 100 -29.67 18.51 5.58
N VAL A 101 -29.23 17.75 6.57
CA VAL A 101 -27.94 17.07 6.57
C VAL A 101 -28.07 15.58 6.71
N ASP A 102 -27.23 14.85 6.01
CA ASP A 102 -27.04 13.44 6.24
C ASP A 102 -25.80 13.25 7.11
N ILE A 103 -25.94 12.42 8.14
CA ILE A 103 -24.93 12.24 9.19
C ILE A 103 -24.55 10.75 9.21
N ARG A 104 -23.31 10.44 8.89
CA ARG A 104 -22.77 9.09 9.03
C ARG A 104 -22.44 8.83 10.49
N VAL A 105 -23.01 7.76 11.05
CA VAL A 105 -22.78 7.34 12.43
C VAL A 105 -21.36 6.79 12.57
N LEU A 106 -20.61 7.27 13.58
CA LEU A 106 -19.25 6.83 13.90
C LEU A 106 -19.22 5.99 15.18
N GLY A 107 -20.01 6.33 16.18
CA GLY A 107 -20.06 5.65 17.47
C GLY A 107 -20.89 6.41 18.47
N VAL A 108 -20.69 6.11 19.74
CA VAL A 108 -21.37 6.76 20.88
C VAL A 108 -20.33 7.39 21.78
N GLU A 109 -20.55 8.67 22.14
CA GLU A 109 -19.79 9.39 23.16
C GLU A 109 -20.59 9.42 24.46
N ARG A 110 -19.91 9.25 25.58
CA ARG A 110 -20.47 9.36 26.94
C ARG A 110 -19.58 10.22 27.81
N VAL A 111 -20.20 11.03 28.64
CA VAL A 111 -19.50 11.77 29.69
C VAL A 111 -19.35 10.87 30.90
N ASP A 112 -18.11 10.59 31.31
CA ASP A 112 -17.79 9.87 32.55
C ASP A 112 -16.93 10.78 33.43
N GLY A 113 -17.60 11.50 34.33
CA GLY A 113 -16.99 12.57 35.10
C GLY A 113 -16.50 13.72 34.24
N ASP A 114 -15.20 13.96 34.17
CA ASP A 114 -14.58 15.00 33.34
C ASP A 114 -14.01 14.45 32.03
N LYS A 115 -14.23 13.16 31.71
CA LYS A 115 -13.70 12.49 30.53
C LYS A 115 -14.80 12.10 29.57
N LEU A 116 -14.46 12.04 28.28
CA LEU A 116 -15.27 11.42 27.26
C LEU A 116 -14.85 9.97 27.06
N LEU A 117 -15.84 9.10 26.92
CA LEU A 117 -15.67 7.70 26.59
C LEU A 117 -16.31 7.42 25.23
N PHE A 118 -15.49 7.16 24.23
CA PHE A 118 -15.94 6.72 22.91
C PHE A 118 -16.22 5.21 22.89
N VAL A 119 -17.37 4.82 22.34
CA VAL A 119 -17.71 3.42 22.09
C VAL A 119 -18.04 3.24 20.61
N PRO A 120 -17.28 2.43 19.85
CA PRO A 120 -17.54 2.19 18.43
C PRO A 120 -18.78 1.29 18.25
N SER A 121 -19.96 1.84 18.50
CA SER A 121 -21.24 1.15 18.45
C SER A 121 -22.25 1.96 17.64
N HIS A 122 -22.94 1.28 16.71
CA HIS A 122 -23.99 1.86 15.85
C HIS A 122 -25.39 1.39 16.27
N ARG A 123 -25.57 0.89 17.50
CA ARG A 123 -26.80 0.21 17.95
C ARG A 123 -27.75 1.09 18.74
N ARG A 124 -27.33 2.31 19.08
CA ARG A 124 -28.16 3.26 19.84
C ARG A 124 -28.96 4.12 18.87
N LEU A 125 -30.23 4.32 19.17
CA LEU A 125 -31.18 5.02 18.32
C LEU A 125 -31.65 6.30 19.01
N PRO A 126 -31.39 7.49 18.44
CA PRO A 126 -31.95 8.74 18.90
C PRO A 126 -33.50 8.78 18.69
N HIS A 127 -34.18 9.56 19.52
CA HIS A 127 -35.58 9.84 19.28
C HIS A 127 -35.77 10.94 18.23
N VAL A 128 -36.78 10.84 17.37
CA VAL A 128 -37.15 11.93 16.46
C VAL A 128 -37.42 13.20 17.29
N GLY A 129 -36.80 14.29 16.90
CA GLY A 129 -36.83 15.54 17.66
C GLY A 129 -35.66 15.70 18.66
N ALA A 130 -34.75 14.71 18.77
CA ALA A 130 -33.53 14.83 19.56
C ALA A 130 -32.65 16.00 19.08
N LYS A 131 -31.91 16.62 20.01
CA LYS A 131 -31.00 17.72 19.68
C LYS A 131 -29.86 17.24 18.81
N VAL A 132 -29.51 18.04 17.83
CA VAL A 132 -28.26 17.91 17.06
C VAL A 132 -27.37 19.11 17.39
N ALA A 133 -26.14 18.84 17.77
CA ALA A 133 -25.17 19.87 18.17
C ALA A 133 -23.86 19.72 17.40
N LEU A 134 -23.20 20.84 17.10
CA LEU A 134 -21.79 20.84 16.73
C LEU A 134 -20.92 20.42 17.94
N CYS A 135 -19.83 19.76 17.68
CA CYS A 135 -18.89 19.42 18.76
C CYS A 135 -18.23 20.69 19.33
N SER A 136 -18.15 20.79 20.66
CA SER A 136 -17.31 21.82 21.30
C SER A 136 -15.84 21.54 21.00
N ASP A 137 -15.00 22.56 21.22
CA ASP A 137 -13.54 22.43 21.05
C ASP A 137 -12.95 21.31 21.90
N GLU A 138 -13.49 21.10 23.11
CA GLU A 138 -13.09 20.01 24.00
C GLU A 138 -13.47 18.64 23.42
N VAL A 139 -14.68 18.52 22.85
CA VAL A 139 -15.14 17.29 22.18
C VAL A 139 -14.33 17.04 20.90
N LEU A 140 -14.10 18.08 20.10
CA LEU A 140 -13.26 17.97 18.90
C LEU A 140 -11.83 17.53 19.21
N ALA A 141 -11.25 18.06 20.30
CA ALA A 141 -9.92 17.66 20.76
C ALA A 141 -9.90 16.17 21.17
N ASP A 142 -10.96 15.69 21.80
CA ASP A 142 -11.07 14.27 22.16
C ASP A 142 -11.29 13.39 20.92
N VAL A 143 -12.24 13.76 20.05
CA VAL A 143 -12.49 13.10 18.74
C VAL A 143 -11.21 13.01 17.91
N ALA A 144 -10.40 14.07 17.89
CA ALA A 144 -9.12 14.10 17.19
C ALA A 144 -7.99 13.36 17.92
N ASN A 145 -8.27 12.72 19.06
CA ASN A 145 -7.26 12.09 19.91
C ASN A 145 -6.15 13.04 20.39
N ALA A 146 -6.42 14.35 20.41
CA ALA A 146 -5.45 15.37 20.82
C ALA A 146 -5.17 15.33 22.33
N THR A 147 -6.12 14.81 23.12
CA THR A 147 -6.04 14.66 24.59
C THR A 147 -5.24 13.43 25.04
N ASP A 148 -4.81 12.55 24.10
CA ASP A 148 -4.04 11.35 24.44
C ASP A 148 -2.75 11.71 25.18
N SER A 149 -2.59 11.14 26.37
CA SER A 149 -1.44 11.36 27.27
C SER A 149 -0.38 10.26 27.19
N ASP A 150 -0.55 9.27 26.31
CA ASP A 150 0.44 8.21 26.10
C ASP A 150 1.75 8.82 25.56
N PRO A 151 2.91 8.50 26.15
CA PRO A 151 4.20 8.99 25.68
C PRO A 151 4.53 8.60 24.22
N SER A 152 3.89 7.54 23.69
CA SER A 152 4.04 7.12 22.31
C SER A 152 3.07 7.82 21.35
N ALA A 153 2.12 8.61 21.86
CA ALA A 153 1.20 9.40 21.06
C ALA A 153 1.88 10.70 20.62
N ALA A 154 2.24 10.76 19.36
CA ALA A 154 2.91 11.90 18.75
C ALA A 154 1.93 12.79 17.98
N GLU A 155 2.08 14.10 18.12
CA GLU A 155 1.37 15.08 17.28
C GLU A 155 1.83 14.94 15.84
N ILE A 156 0.89 14.72 14.92
CA ILE A 156 1.16 14.50 13.51
C ILE A 156 0.69 15.63 12.60
N GLY A 157 -0.19 16.49 13.10
CA GLY A 157 -0.77 17.58 12.32
C GLY A 157 -1.77 18.38 13.10
N PHE A 158 -2.48 19.27 12.40
CA PHE A 158 -3.63 20.01 12.88
C PHE A 158 -4.91 19.38 12.34
N LEU A 159 -5.98 19.37 13.12
CA LEU A 159 -7.31 19.05 12.61
C LEU A 159 -7.66 20.09 11.53
N ALA A 160 -8.10 19.64 10.34
CA ALA A 160 -8.32 20.54 9.22
C ALA A 160 -9.47 20.07 8.33
N PHE A 161 -10.37 20.99 7.98
CA PHE A 161 -11.48 20.76 7.06
C PHE A 161 -11.34 21.75 5.90
N GLY A 162 -10.71 21.30 4.80
CA GLY A 162 -10.40 22.15 3.67
C GLY A 162 -9.53 23.35 4.10
N GLU A 163 -10.00 24.55 3.85
CA GLU A 163 -9.29 25.81 4.22
C GLU A 163 -9.25 26.07 5.73
N PHE A 164 -10.16 25.47 6.51
CA PHE A 164 -10.26 25.68 7.95
C PHE A 164 -9.25 24.79 8.68
N VAL A 165 -8.25 25.40 9.31
CA VAL A 165 -7.20 24.68 10.03
C VAL A 165 -7.21 25.09 11.50
N TYR A 166 -7.45 24.14 12.40
CA TYR A 166 -7.44 24.35 13.85
C TYR A 166 -6.00 24.46 14.38
N ALA A 167 -5.36 25.55 13.99
CA ALA A 167 -3.95 25.83 14.29
C ALA A 167 -3.74 26.80 15.45
N GLY A 168 -4.78 27.58 15.83
CA GLY A 168 -4.65 28.61 16.86
C GLY A 168 -3.42 29.49 16.62
N ASP A 169 -2.64 29.74 17.66
CA ASP A 169 -1.38 30.49 17.60
C ASP A 169 -0.13 29.58 17.52
N ASP A 170 -0.30 28.29 17.16
CA ASP A 170 0.83 27.36 17.08
C ASP A 170 1.82 27.82 16.00
N PRO A 171 3.10 28.09 16.36
CA PRO A 171 4.11 28.61 15.44
C PRO A 171 4.53 27.59 14.36
N ARG A 172 4.19 26.30 14.54
CA ARG A 172 4.47 25.22 13.55
C ARG A 172 3.51 25.27 12.38
N ALA A 173 2.38 25.98 12.48
CA ALA A 173 1.47 26.23 11.37
C ALA A 173 2.03 27.34 10.49
N ALA A 174 2.62 26.98 9.35
CA ALA A 174 2.97 27.95 8.33
C ALA A 174 1.69 28.65 7.84
N ALA A 175 1.68 29.99 7.89
CA ALA A 175 0.58 30.76 7.34
C ALA A 175 0.64 30.72 5.81
N GLU A 176 -0.48 30.38 5.18
CA GLU A 176 -0.68 30.43 3.74
C GLU A 176 -1.91 31.30 3.44
N ASP A 177 -1.90 32.02 2.33
CA ASP A 177 -2.93 33.04 2.01
C ASP A 177 -4.36 32.45 1.90
N TRP A 178 -4.47 31.17 1.59
CA TRP A 178 -5.75 30.46 1.49
C TRP A 178 -6.27 29.93 2.83
N MET A 179 -5.45 29.91 3.89
CA MET A 179 -5.75 29.22 5.13
C MET A 179 -6.53 30.10 6.10
N VAL A 180 -7.68 29.61 6.54
CA VAL A 180 -8.47 30.18 7.64
C VAL A 180 -8.02 29.52 8.95
N ARG A 181 -7.30 30.27 9.80
CA ARG A 181 -6.89 29.78 11.12
C ARG A 181 -8.07 29.74 12.07
N THR A 182 -8.35 28.57 12.59
CA THR A 182 -9.42 28.33 13.57
C THR A 182 -8.80 28.11 14.96
N TYR A 183 -9.49 28.56 15.99
CA TYR A 183 -9.10 28.46 17.40
C TYR A 183 -10.02 27.49 18.13
N PRO A 184 -9.51 26.76 19.13
CA PRO A 184 -8.10 26.63 19.55
C PRO A 184 -7.28 25.77 18.60
N ALA A 185 -5.97 25.64 18.86
CA ALA A 185 -5.15 24.63 18.18
C ALA A 185 -5.60 23.24 18.62
N ILE A 186 -5.93 22.36 17.64
CA ILE A 186 -6.26 20.95 17.89
C ILE A 186 -5.27 20.09 17.09
N LEU A 187 -4.41 19.37 17.81
CA LEU A 187 -3.34 18.57 17.22
C LEU A 187 -3.64 17.07 17.36
N PRO A 188 -4.20 16.44 16.32
CA PRO A 188 -4.36 14.99 16.28
C PRO A 188 -3.07 14.26 16.61
N LYS A 189 -3.17 13.29 17.51
CA LYS A 189 -2.05 12.44 17.91
C LYS A 189 -2.22 11.03 17.33
N PHE A 190 -1.12 10.47 16.90
CA PHE A 190 -1.01 9.10 16.44
C PHE A 190 -0.02 8.34 17.33
N GLN A 191 -0.41 7.17 17.81
CA GLN A 191 0.49 6.31 18.55
C GLN A 191 1.50 5.67 17.60
N VAL A 192 2.69 6.25 17.49
CA VAL A 192 3.72 5.82 16.52
C VAL A 192 4.17 4.37 16.71
N THR A 193 4.00 3.81 17.91
CA THR A 193 4.21 2.37 18.17
C THR A 193 3.24 1.48 17.41
N GLN A 194 2.13 2.02 16.89
CA GLN A 194 1.20 1.28 16.02
C GLN A 194 1.74 1.02 14.60
N LEU A 195 2.92 1.53 14.27
CA LEU A 195 3.66 1.12 13.07
C LEU A 195 4.36 -0.24 13.25
N VAL A 196 4.60 -0.65 14.51
CA VAL A 196 5.34 -1.88 14.81
C VAL A 196 4.47 -3.10 14.55
N SER A 197 5.00 -4.05 13.78
CA SER A 197 4.31 -5.30 13.40
C SER A 197 2.94 -5.11 12.74
N ARG A 198 2.73 -3.96 12.09
CA ARG A 198 1.49 -3.60 11.39
C ARG A 198 1.77 -3.21 9.95
N ARG A 199 0.70 -3.11 9.16
CA ARG A 199 0.73 -2.68 7.76
C ARG A 199 0.16 -1.28 7.69
N SER A 200 0.98 -0.33 7.30
CA SER A 200 0.61 1.08 7.13
C SER A 200 0.74 1.45 5.67
N PHE A 201 -0.25 2.13 5.15
CA PHE A 201 -0.27 2.62 3.78
C PHE A 201 -0.22 4.14 3.77
N VAL A 202 0.65 4.70 2.93
CA VAL A 202 0.74 6.13 2.66
C VAL A 202 0.45 6.36 1.19
N PHE A 203 -0.69 6.95 0.89
CA PHE A 203 -1.13 7.24 -0.47
C PHE A 203 -1.10 8.74 -0.72
N ALA A 204 -0.37 9.15 -1.72
CA ALA A 204 -0.34 10.55 -2.13
C ALA A 204 0.26 10.70 -3.52
N ARG A 205 -0.20 11.68 -4.26
CA ARG A 205 0.48 12.18 -5.43
C ARG A 205 1.86 12.79 -5.06
N ALA A 206 2.77 12.90 -6.04
CA ALA A 206 4.05 13.60 -5.85
C ALA A 206 3.83 15.05 -5.37
N GLY A 207 4.62 15.49 -4.40
CA GLY A 207 4.56 16.86 -3.85
C GLY A 207 3.51 17.08 -2.74
N PHE A 208 2.67 16.08 -2.40
CA PHE A 208 1.63 16.24 -1.37
C PHE A 208 2.03 15.83 0.04
N GLY A 209 3.33 15.64 0.32
CA GLY A 209 3.84 15.50 1.69
C GLY A 209 4.15 14.06 2.15
N LYS A 210 4.26 13.06 1.23
CA LYS A 210 4.64 11.67 1.59
C LYS A 210 5.91 11.60 2.43
N SER A 211 7.02 12.11 1.89
CA SER A 211 8.33 12.06 2.54
C SER A 211 8.37 12.89 3.80
N ASN A 212 7.63 14.02 3.84
CA ASN A 212 7.44 14.81 5.05
C ASN A 212 6.80 13.98 6.18
N LEU A 213 5.71 13.26 5.87
CA LEU A 213 5.03 12.39 6.85
C LEU A 213 5.95 11.26 7.33
N ILE A 214 6.69 10.61 6.44
CA ILE A 214 7.61 9.52 6.82
C ILE A 214 8.71 10.05 7.74
N LYS A 215 9.36 11.17 7.39
CA LYS A 215 10.36 11.82 8.26
C LYS A 215 9.76 12.15 9.64
N LEU A 216 8.56 12.71 9.67
CA LEU A 216 7.86 13.06 10.90
C LEU A 216 7.57 11.82 11.76
N LEU A 217 6.92 10.79 11.21
CA LEU A 217 6.55 9.58 11.95
C LEU A 217 7.77 8.86 12.53
N PHE A 218 8.84 8.70 11.76
CA PHE A 218 10.02 7.98 12.24
C PHE A 218 10.90 8.83 13.16
N SER A 219 10.96 10.15 12.98
CA SER A 219 11.60 11.02 13.97
C SER A 219 10.89 10.92 15.32
N ARG A 220 9.56 10.87 15.33
CA ARG A 220 8.74 10.71 16.55
C ARG A 220 8.87 9.32 17.17
N LEU A 221 8.82 8.26 16.35
CA LEU A 221 8.98 6.89 16.83
C LEU A 221 10.31 6.69 17.58
N TYR A 222 11.37 7.30 17.06
CA TYR A 222 12.72 7.24 17.63
C TYR A 222 13.06 8.43 18.57
N ALA A 223 12.08 9.22 18.98
CA ALA A 223 12.25 10.14 20.10
C ALA A 223 12.47 9.37 21.42
N THR A 224 11.85 8.19 21.52
CA THR A 224 12.11 7.17 22.53
C THR A 224 12.69 5.93 21.85
N ASP A 225 13.16 4.94 22.61
CA ASP A 225 13.61 3.67 22.03
C ASP A 225 12.39 2.75 21.90
N PRO A 226 11.90 2.48 20.66
CA PRO A 226 10.73 1.64 20.45
C PRO A 226 11.03 0.19 20.80
N VAL A 227 10.13 -0.43 21.56
CA VAL A 227 10.28 -1.81 22.03
C VAL A 227 8.98 -2.58 21.88
N ILE A 228 9.08 -3.91 21.72
CA ILE A 228 7.93 -4.82 21.77
C ILE A 228 8.17 -5.95 22.78
N ARG A 229 7.07 -6.47 23.32
CA ARG A 229 7.11 -7.67 24.17
C ARG A 229 7.15 -8.91 23.27
N GLN A 230 8.10 -9.80 23.53
CA GLN A 230 8.24 -11.11 22.91
C GLN A 230 8.30 -12.22 23.97
N ARG A 231 8.29 -13.49 23.56
CA ARG A 231 8.39 -14.64 24.50
C ARG A 231 9.63 -14.60 25.40
N GLY A 232 10.74 -14.05 24.90
CA GLY A 232 12.01 -13.93 25.60
C GLY A 232 12.23 -12.64 26.38
N GLY A 233 11.23 -11.75 26.48
CA GLY A 233 11.35 -10.44 27.13
C GLY A 233 10.97 -9.27 26.24
N VAL A 234 11.67 -8.15 26.42
CA VAL A 234 11.47 -6.93 25.63
C VAL A 234 12.56 -6.84 24.56
N ALA A 235 12.17 -6.67 23.30
CA ALA A 235 13.09 -6.52 22.19
C ALA A 235 12.99 -5.11 21.59
N PRO A 236 14.12 -4.46 21.25
CA PRO A 236 14.12 -3.19 20.55
C PRO A 236 13.63 -3.37 19.10
N VAL A 237 12.99 -2.33 18.56
CA VAL A 237 12.45 -2.34 17.20
C VAL A 237 13.37 -1.55 16.29
N GLY A 238 13.91 -2.20 15.25
CA GLY A 238 14.64 -1.56 14.18
C GLY A 238 13.70 -1.08 13.06
N THR A 239 14.15 -0.09 12.29
CA THR A 239 13.48 0.33 11.07
C THR A 239 14.46 0.35 9.92
N VAL A 240 14.05 -0.10 8.74
CA VAL A 240 14.80 0.11 7.49
C VAL A 240 13.95 0.91 6.52
N ILE A 241 14.45 2.07 6.07
CA ILE A 241 13.86 2.91 5.02
C ILE A 241 14.68 2.67 3.75
N PHE A 242 14.02 2.21 2.68
CA PHE A 242 14.61 2.16 1.35
C PHE A 242 14.31 3.47 0.63
N ASP A 243 15.34 4.28 0.44
CA ASP A 243 15.25 5.65 -0.06
C ASP A 243 15.60 5.71 -1.56
N PRO A 244 14.59 5.78 -2.46
CA PRO A 244 14.84 5.81 -3.90
C PRO A 244 15.30 7.17 -4.41
N ASP A 245 15.02 8.24 -3.68
CA ASP A 245 15.29 9.62 -4.11
C ASP A 245 16.48 10.25 -3.39
N GLY A 246 16.94 9.64 -2.29
CA GLY A 246 18.07 10.12 -1.49
C GLY A 246 17.73 11.34 -0.64
N GLU A 247 16.46 11.50 -0.25
CA GLU A 247 15.95 12.70 0.44
C GLU A 247 15.70 12.53 1.95
N TYR A 248 15.87 11.30 2.50
CA TYR A 248 15.51 11.04 3.90
C TYR A 248 16.60 11.37 4.89
N PHE A 249 17.88 11.21 4.55
CA PHE A 249 18.94 11.15 5.56
C PHE A 249 19.61 12.48 5.83
N TRP A 250 20.13 13.21 4.85
CA TRP A 250 20.70 14.55 5.03
C TRP A 250 19.94 15.63 4.23
N PRO A 251 20.29 16.90 4.34
CA PRO A 251 19.60 17.96 3.61
C PRO A 251 19.62 17.71 2.10
N ASP A 252 18.46 17.89 1.47
CA ASP A 252 18.31 17.76 0.03
C ASP A 252 18.92 18.94 -0.74
N ALA A 253 18.81 18.91 -2.09
CA ALA A 253 19.34 19.98 -2.96
C ALA A 253 18.72 21.36 -2.71
N GLN A 254 17.48 21.43 -2.17
CA GLN A 254 16.82 22.66 -1.77
C GLN A 254 17.20 23.08 -0.34
N GLY A 255 18.01 22.26 0.33
CA GLY A 255 18.44 22.49 1.68
C GLY A 255 17.37 22.22 2.73
N ARG A 256 16.32 21.44 2.43
CA ARG A 256 15.35 20.98 3.42
C ARG A 256 15.99 19.93 4.31
N PRO A 257 15.72 19.91 5.63
CA PRO A 257 16.37 19.03 6.57
C PRO A 257 16.10 17.55 6.31
N GLY A 258 17.11 16.71 6.62
CA GLY A 258 16.99 15.26 6.67
C GLY A 258 16.89 14.72 8.11
N LEU A 259 16.79 13.40 8.25
CA LEU A 259 16.72 12.75 9.57
C LEU A 259 18.03 12.94 10.38
N CYS A 260 19.17 13.16 9.71
CA CYS A 260 20.43 13.49 10.38
C CYS A 260 20.40 14.82 11.13
N ASP A 261 19.48 15.73 10.78
CA ASP A 261 19.34 17.05 11.41
C ASP A 261 18.51 17.01 12.70
N VAL A 262 17.90 15.86 13.01
CA VAL A 262 17.10 15.64 14.20
C VAL A 262 18.00 15.29 15.39
N PRO A 263 18.07 16.11 16.46
CA PRO A 263 19.08 15.96 17.53
C PRO A 263 19.04 14.62 18.25
N TRP A 264 17.83 14.12 18.56
CA TRP A 264 17.68 12.86 19.29
C TRP A 264 17.91 11.62 18.43
N LEU A 265 18.05 11.78 17.09
CA LEU A 265 18.41 10.70 16.17
C LEU A 265 19.93 10.54 16.04
N ALA A 266 20.75 11.43 16.60
CA ALA A 266 22.21 11.38 16.44
C ALA A 266 22.82 10.00 16.76
N ASP A 267 22.35 9.34 17.82
CA ASP A 267 22.81 8.01 18.25
C ASP A 267 21.87 6.86 17.86
N ARG A 268 20.82 7.18 17.09
CA ARG A 268 19.78 6.21 16.67
C ARG A 268 19.72 5.99 15.17
N LEU A 269 20.27 6.90 14.37
CA LEU A 269 20.24 6.85 12.91
C LEU A 269 21.52 6.23 12.35
N VAL A 270 21.34 5.35 11.35
CA VAL A 270 22.41 4.68 10.61
C VAL A 270 22.12 4.81 9.11
N VAL A 271 23.08 5.25 8.33
CA VAL A 271 22.93 5.47 6.88
C VAL A 271 23.84 4.53 6.11
N PHE A 272 23.31 3.92 5.05
CA PHE A 272 24.02 3.15 4.05
C PHE A 272 23.89 3.87 2.72
N THR A 273 24.98 4.45 2.22
CA THR A 273 24.99 5.22 0.97
C THR A 273 26.35 5.16 0.28
N SER A 274 26.31 5.26 -1.05
CA SER A 274 27.49 5.46 -1.89
C SER A 274 27.74 6.93 -2.23
N GLN A 275 26.87 7.84 -1.78
CA GLN A 275 27.01 9.28 -1.98
C GLN A 275 28.11 9.85 -1.06
N GLN A 276 28.73 10.92 -1.53
CA GLN A 276 29.69 11.68 -0.70
C GLN A 276 28.91 12.57 0.28
N ALA A 277 29.20 12.45 1.56
CA ALA A 277 28.56 13.26 2.58
C ALA A 277 28.91 14.76 2.45
N PRO A 278 27.97 15.67 2.70
CA PRO A 278 28.20 17.12 2.63
C PRO A 278 29.23 17.64 3.65
N SER A 279 29.39 16.94 4.78
CA SER A 279 30.38 17.29 5.81
C SER A 279 30.84 16.07 6.61
N ALA A 280 31.90 16.25 7.41
CA ALA A 280 32.38 15.20 8.31
C ALA A 280 31.34 14.80 9.38
N ALA A 281 30.46 15.72 9.79
CA ALA A 281 29.36 15.44 10.70
C ALA A 281 28.35 14.48 10.06
N TYR A 282 27.88 14.73 8.83
CA TYR A 282 26.99 13.82 8.12
C TYR A 282 27.66 12.49 7.77
N GLN A 283 28.97 12.50 7.47
CA GLN A 283 29.76 11.28 7.27
C GLN A 283 29.75 10.36 8.50
N SER A 284 29.54 10.90 9.70
CA SER A 284 29.52 10.13 10.94
C SER A 284 28.29 9.18 11.00
N PHE A 285 27.22 9.46 10.29
CA PHE A 285 26.04 8.59 10.20
C PHE A 285 26.20 7.43 9.20
N VAL A 286 27.18 7.53 8.27
CA VAL A 286 27.39 6.54 7.21
C VAL A 286 28.23 5.38 7.71
N VAL A 287 27.72 4.15 7.59
CA VAL A 287 28.42 2.93 8.01
C VAL A 287 29.07 2.22 6.85
N ASP A 288 28.36 2.01 5.74
CA ASP A 288 28.85 1.28 4.56
C ASP A 288 28.16 1.77 3.28
N SER A 289 28.61 1.32 2.12
CA SER A 289 27.96 1.53 0.83
C SER A 289 26.70 0.66 0.70
N THR A 290 26.01 0.78 -0.44
CA THR A 290 24.78 0.02 -0.75
C THR A 290 25.02 -1.27 -1.55
N LYS A 291 26.28 -1.73 -1.65
CA LYS A 291 26.62 -3.02 -2.26
C LYS A 291 26.75 -4.13 -1.22
N LEU A 292 26.57 -5.37 -1.65
CA LEU A 292 26.60 -6.57 -0.81
C LEU A 292 27.76 -7.48 -1.20
N ASP A 293 28.31 -8.21 -0.25
CA ASP A 293 29.10 -9.39 -0.60
C ASP A 293 28.16 -10.57 -0.89
N ILE A 294 27.71 -10.71 -2.16
CA ILE A 294 26.74 -11.73 -2.58
C ILE A 294 27.26 -13.16 -2.43
N ARG A 295 28.57 -13.39 -2.18
CA ARG A 295 29.14 -14.70 -1.88
C ARG A 295 28.62 -15.25 -0.56
N GLN A 296 28.21 -14.37 0.35
CA GLN A 296 27.66 -14.73 1.66
C GLN A 296 26.20 -15.23 1.58
N LEU A 297 25.53 -14.99 0.46
CA LEU A 297 24.15 -15.38 0.19
C LEU A 297 24.08 -16.62 -0.70
N SER A 298 22.95 -17.34 -0.68
CA SER A 298 22.74 -18.46 -1.60
C SER A 298 22.46 -17.97 -3.03
N ALA A 299 22.94 -18.72 -4.02
CA ALA A 299 22.68 -18.44 -5.43
C ALA A 299 21.18 -18.34 -5.73
N GLN A 300 20.37 -19.24 -5.16
CA GLN A 300 18.93 -19.24 -5.31
C GLN A 300 18.29 -17.91 -4.87
N ARG A 301 18.70 -17.37 -3.70
CA ARG A 301 18.16 -16.11 -3.17
C ARG A 301 18.54 -14.93 -4.05
N VAL A 302 19.83 -14.80 -4.41
CA VAL A 302 20.30 -13.67 -5.20
C VAL A 302 19.66 -13.67 -6.60
N LEU A 303 19.68 -14.80 -7.28
CA LEU A 303 19.19 -14.92 -8.66
C LEU A 303 17.65 -14.91 -8.72
N GLY A 304 16.98 -15.47 -7.69
CA GLY A 304 15.52 -15.42 -7.59
C GLY A 304 14.96 -14.01 -7.50
N ILE A 305 15.71 -13.09 -6.90
CA ILE A 305 15.30 -11.69 -6.74
C ILE A 305 15.89 -10.81 -7.86
N ALA A 306 17.16 -11.01 -8.23
CA ALA A 306 17.88 -10.12 -9.16
C ALA A 306 17.58 -10.36 -10.65
N LEU A 307 16.94 -11.47 -10.99
CA LEU A 307 16.57 -11.76 -12.39
C LEU A 307 15.05 -11.68 -12.58
N PRO A 308 14.58 -11.16 -13.74
CA PRO A 308 13.16 -11.06 -14.05
C PRO A 308 12.45 -12.43 -14.05
N ALA A 309 11.14 -12.44 -13.74
CA ALA A 309 10.34 -13.67 -13.65
C ALA A 309 10.40 -14.53 -14.94
N GLU A 310 10.41 -13.90 -16.12
CA GLU A 310 10.47 -14.61 -17.40
C GLU A 310 11.79 -15.38 -17.62
N ARG A 311 12.82 -15.08 -16.83
CA ARG A 311 14.12 -15.77 -16.87
C ARG A 311 14.29 -16.83 -15.82
N GLN A 312 13.44 -16.86 -14.81
CA GLN A 312 13.59 -17.73 -13.64
C GLN A 312 13.58 -19.23 -13.99
N ASP A 313 12.79 -19.61 -15.00
CA ASP A 313 12.61 -21.00 -15.45
C ASP A 313 13.58 -21.43 -16.57
N GLN A 314 14.48 -20.54 -17.00
CA GLN A 314 15.48 -20.89 -17.99
C GLN A 314 16.47 -21.91 -17.43
N GLN A 315 16.84 -22.92 -18.23
CA GLN A 315 17.75 -24.01 -17.79
C GLN A 315 19.08 -23.50 -17.23
N ASN A 316 19.64 -22.43 -17.82
CA ASN A 316 20.86 -21.79 -17.35
C ASN A 316 20.69 -21.17 -15.96
N VAL A 317 19.54 -20.52 -15.69
CA VAL A 317 19.21 -19.90 -14.39
C VAL A 317 18.94 -20.98 -13.34
N THR A 318 18.20 -22.03 -13.70
CA THR A 318 17.98 -23.19 -12.80
C THR A 318 19.30 -23.84 -12.38
N LYS A 319 20.25 -24.02 -13.31
CA LYS A 319 21.58 -24.53 -12.99
C LYS A 319 22.36 -23.59 -12.05
N LEU A 320 22.29 -22.30 -12.28
CA LEU A 320 22.91 -21.30 -11.40
C LEU A 320 22.32 -21.32 -9.99
N LYS A 321 21.00 -21.37 -9.85
CA LYS A 321 20.31 -21.46 -8.56
C LYS A 321 20.71 -22.73 -7.75
N ALA A 322 21.00 -23.82 -8.45
CA ALA A 322 21.41 -25.07 -7.84
C ALA A 322 22.88 -25.14 -7.38
N LEU A 323 23.66 -24.07 -7.62
CA LEU A 323 25.07 -24.04 -7.22
C LEU A 323 25.21 -24.07 -5.69
N GLY A 324 26.02 -25.00 -5.19
CA GLY A 324 26.46 -24.99 -3.79
C GLY A 324 27.37 -23.79 -3.50
N ARG A 325 27.48 -23.44 -2.22
CA ARG A 325 28.17 -22.22 -1.75
C ARG A 325 29.58 -22.01 -2.31
N GLU A 326 30.37 -23.07 -2.34
CA GLU A 326 31.75 -23.00 -2.83
C GLU A 326 31.82 -22.65 -4.32
N ARG A 327 31.05 -23.34 -5.17
CA ARG A 327 30.99 -23.07 -6.61
C ARG A 327 30.38 -21.70 -6.91
N TRP A 328 29.38 -21.28 -6.12
CA TRP A 328 28.80 -19.97 -6.21
C TRP A 328 29.83 -18.87 -5.91
N THR A 329 30.60 -18.99 -4.82
CA THR A 329 31.68 -18.07 -4.48
C THR A 329 32.73 -17.98 -5.60
N GLN A 330 33.19 -19.14 -6.11
CA GLN A 330 34.14 -19.18 -7.21
C GLN A 330 33.61 -18.51 -8.49
N LEU A 331 32.33 -18.72 -8.82
CA LEU A 331 31.68 -18.10 -9.97
C LEU A 331 31.62 -16.57 -9.82
N VAL A 332 31.17 -16.09 -8.63
CA VAL A 332 31.11 -14.65 -8.35
C VAL A 332 32.50 -14.01 -8.44
N ASP A 333 33.52 -14.62 -7.84
CA ASP A 333 34.92 -14.11 -7.88
C ASP A 333 35.44 -14.06 -9.31
N LEU A 334 35.26 -15.10 -10.12
CA LEU A 334 35.67 -15.11 -11.52
C LEU A 334 34.96 -14.03 -12.35
N ILE A 335 33.67 -13.89 -12.20
CA ILE A 335 32.91 -12.85 -12.92
C ILE A 335 33.31 -11.45 -12.41
N ALA A 336 33.54 -11.26 -11.13
CA ALA A 336 34.00 -9.97 -10.58
C ALA A 336 35.37 -9.55 -11.12
N ALA A 337 36.29 -10.52 -11.30
CA ALA A 337 37.64 -10.27 -11.78
C ALA A 337 37.68 -10.04 -13.31
N HIS A 338 36.98 -10.84 -14.09
CA HIS A 338 37.13 -10.90 -15.56
C HIS A 338 35.92 -10.42 -16.36
N ARG A 339 34.76 -10.28 -15.74
CA ARG A 339 33.48 -9.86 -16.37
C ARG A 339 33.18 -10.67 -17.62
N TYR A 340 33.04 -10.03 -18.78
CA TYR A 340 32.79 -10.69 -20.07
C TYR A 340 34.02 -11.42 -20.64
N GLU A 341 35.23 -11.14 -20.14
CA GLU A 341 36.50 -11.77 -20.57
C GLU A 341 36.82 -13.04 -19.79
N VAL A 342 35.90 -13.51 -18.96
CA VAL A 342 36.03 -14.75 -18.19
C VAL A 342 36.17 -15.96 -19.13
N ASP A 343 37.11 -16.87 -18.82
CA ASP A 343 37.31 -18.11 -19.58
C ASP A 343 36.04 -18.96 -19.59
N PRO A 344 35.40 -19.17 -20.77
CA PRO A 344 34.18 -19.96 -20.87
C PRO A 344 34.31 -21.40 -20.39
N VAL A 345 35.53 -21.99 -20.46
CA VAL A 345 35.80 -23.37 -20.04
C VAL A 345 35.63 -23.49 -18.53
N GLN A 346 36.10 -22.51 -17.77
CA GLN A 346 35.94 -22.49 -16.31
C GLN A 346 34.47 -22.37 -15.89
N ILE A 347 33.69 -21.52 -16.58
CA ILE A 347 32.25 -21.37 -16.33
C ILE A 347 31.51 -22.67 -16.62
N ARG A 348 31.83 -23.34 -17.73
CA ARG A 348 31.24 -24.65 -18.08
C ARG A 348 31.48 -25.70 -17.02
N LYS A 349 32.72 -25.80 -16.53
CA LYS A 349 33.12 -26.74 -15.48
C LYS A 349 32.37 -26.45 -14.16
N LEU A 350 32.30 -25.19 -13.75
CA LEU A 350 31.62 -24.79 -12.52
C LEU A 350 30.09 -25.07 -12.58
N CYS A 351 29.47 -24.76 -13.71
CA CYS A 351 28.01 -24.87 -13.88
C CYS A 351 27.55 -26.23 -14.39
N GLY A 352 28.46 -27.14 -14.71
CA GLY A 352 28.14 -28.48 -15.21
C GLY A 352 27.39 -28.45 -16.55
N ILE A 353 27.83 -27.64 -17.50
CA ILE A 353 27.22 -27.51 -18.82
C ILE A 353 27.64 -28.67 -19.72
N LYS A 354 26.66 -29.34 -20.34
CA LYS A 354 26.92 -30.45 -21.29
C LYS A 354 27.15 -29.95 -22.72
N PRO A 355 27.89 -30.71 -23.59
CA PRO A 355 28.33 -30.24 -24.90
C PRO A 355 27.24 -29.81 -25.89
N ALA A 356 26.00 -30.32 -25.78
CA ALA A 356 24.95 -30.14 -26.80
C ALA A 356 24.43 -28.68 -27.01
N ASN A 357 24.64 -27.77 -26.04
CA ASN A 357 24.23 -26.33 -26.13
C ASN A 357 25.25 -25.42 -25.42
N GLU A 358 26.50 -25.71 -25.60
CA GLU A 358 27.60 -25.27 -24.72
C GLU A 358 27.80 -23.75 -24.77
N GLU A 359 27.84 -23.18 -25.95
CA GLU A 359 28.21 -21.79 -26.16
C GLU A 359 27.09 -20.84 -25.76
N ALA A 360 25.86 -21.09 -26.22
CA ALA A 360 24.72 -20.26 -25.96
C ALA A 360 24.36 -20.21 -24.45
N GLN A 361 24.40 -21.38 -23.76
CA GLN A 361 24.17 -21.44 -22.32
C GLN A 361 25.28 -20.73 -21.53
N THR A 362 26.54 -20.89 -21.93
CA THR A 362 27.69 -20.25 -21.26
C THR A 362 27.60 -18.73 -21.37
N ASN A 363 27.36 -18.21 -22.58
CA ASN A 363 27.22 -16.78 -22.83
C ASN A 363 26.00 -16.18 -22.05
N ALA A 364 24.91 -16.90 -21.99
CA ALA A 364 23.75 -16.47 -21.19
C ALA A 364 24.04 -16.43 -19.68
N ILE A 365 24.80 -17.40 -19.15
CA ILE A 365 25.25 -17.40 -17.76
C ILE A 365 26.18 -16.22 -17.51
N ILE A 366 27.18 -16.00 -18.32
CA ILE A 366 28.12 -14.88 -18.20
C ILE A 366 27.33 -13.56 -18.21
N GLY A 367 26.46 -13.35 -19.20
CA GLY A 367 25.68 -12.12 -19.31
C GLY A 367 24.72 -11.85 -18.14
N ASN A 368 24.11 -12.90 -17.59
CA ASN A 368 23.27 -12.76 -16.39
C ASN A 368 24.12 -12.45 -15.15
N MET A 369 25.22 -13.16 -14.96
CA MET A 369 26.08 -13.00 -13.79
C MET A 369 26.81 -11.66 -13.77
N VAL A 370 27.31 -11.18 -14.92
CA VAL A 370 27.95 -9.85 -15.01
C VAL A 370 26.98 -8.76 -14.54
N ARG A 371 25.71 -8.81 -15.01
CA ARG A 371 24.70 -7.82 -14.58
C ARG A 371 24.45 -7.86 -13.06
N VAL A 372 24.36 -9.06 -12.49
CA VAL A 372 24.11 -9.23 -11.04
C VAL A 372 25.32 -8.76 -10.23
N VAL A 373 26.53 -9.16 -10.63
CA VAL A 373 27.76 -8.78 -9.93
C VAL A 373 28.00 -7.28 -10.01
N ASP A 374 27.89 -6.67 -11.19
CA ASP A 374 28.07 -5.22 -11.35
C ASP A 374 27.07 -4.40 -10.54
N ALA A 375 25.85 -4.89 -10.45
CA ALA A 375 24.78 -4.19 -9.73
C ALA A 375 24.91 -4.30 -8.22
N LEU A 376 25.26 -5.47 -7.68
CA LEU A 376 25.05 -5.79 -6.27
C LEU A 376 26.32 -6.14 -5.52
N HIS A 377 27.43 -6.56 -6.20
CA HIS A 377 28.58 -7.15 -5.52
C HIS A 377 29.67 -6.16 -5.18
N ASP A 378 30.15 -6.25 -3.94
CA ASP A 378 31.41 -5.69 -3.45
C ASP A 378 32.02 -6.70 -2.45
N PRO A 379 33.20 -7.27 -2.75
CA PRO A 379 33.83 -8.28 -1.90
C PRO A 379 34.26 -7.75 -0.52
N SER A 380 34.40 -6.43 -0.36
CA SER A 380 34.78 -5.78 0.90
C SER A 380 33.61 -5.35 1.76
N SER A 381 32.37 -5.39 1.21
CA SER A 381 31.18 -4.93 1.91
C SER A 381 30.83 -5.77 3.12
N GLN A 382 30.52 -5.09 4.22
CA GLN A 382 29.93 -5.66 5.43
C GLN A 382 28.49 -5.17 5.65
N MET A 383 27.89 -4.55 4.63
CA MET A 383 26.61 -3.83 4.69
C MET A 383 25.50 -4.67 5.35
N LEU A 384 25.27 -5.90 4.89
CA LEU A 384 24.19 -6.73 5.40
C LEU A 384 24.38 -7.11 6.89
N ARG A 385 25.63 -7.40 7.30
CA ARG A 385 25.96 -7.69 8.70
C ARG A 385 25.83 -6.45 9.59
N ALA A 386 26.28 -5.30 9.11
CA ALA A 386 26.18 -4.02 9.81
C ALA A 386 24.70 -3.61 9.97
N LEU A 387 23.90 -3.74 8.90
CA LEU A 387 22.47 -3.47 8.90
C LEU A 387 21.74 -4.36 9.92
N ARG A 388 21.96 -5.67 9.89
CA ARG A 388 21.35 -6.59 10.88
C ARG A 388 21.76 -6.26 12.31
N THR A 389 23.02 -5.88 12.52
CA THR A 389 23.50 -5.48 13.85
C THR A 389 22.83 -4.19 14.32
N ALA A 390 22.66 -3.21 13.44
CA ALA A 390 21.96 -1.97 13.75
C ALA A 390 20.46 -2.20 14.02
N LEU A 391 19.80 -3.00 13.20
CA LEU A 391 18.37 -3.34 13.37
C LEU A 391 18.13 -4.11 14.68
N ALA A 392 19.00 -5.09 15.01
CA ALA A 392 18.95 -5.82 16.27
C ALA A 392 19.20 -4.93 17.50
N ALA A 393 19.92 -3.82 17.32
CA ALA A 393 20.11 -2.80 18.35
C ALA A 393 19.01 -1.74 18.35
N GLY A 394 17.90 -1.94 17.61
CA GLY A 394 16.76 -1.04 17.56
C GLY A 394 17.07 0.31 16.89
N LYS A 395 17.88 0.34 15.84
CA LYS A 395 18.24 1.59 15.16
C LYS A 395 17.38 1.86 13.94
N LEU A 396 17.21 3.15 13.62
CA LEU A 396 16.64 3.63 12.38
C LEU A 396 17.72 3.59 11.29
N CYS A 397 17.53 2.74 10.29
CA CYS A 397 18.48 2.56 9.20
C CYS A 397 17.89 3.13 7.91
N VAL A 398 18.64 3.95 7.19
CA VAL A 398 18.31 4.42 5.84
C VAL A 398 19.25 3.75 4.86
N VAL A 399 18.69 3.07 3.86
CA VAL A 399 19.41 2.45 2.76
C VAL A 399 19.13 3.26 1.51
N ASP A 400 20.10 4.05 1.08
CA ASP A 400 20.05 4.89 -0.11
C ASP A 400 20.11 4.03 -1.37
N ILE A 401 18.98 3.85 -2.04
CA ILE A 401 18.89 3.14 -3.32
C ILE A 401 18.81 4.08 -4.53
N SER A 402 18.92 5.40 -4.34
CA SER A 402 18.81 6.42 -5.39
C SER A 402 19.89 6.28 -6.48
N GLN A 403 21.06 5.78 -6.11
CA GLN A 403 22.17 5.55 -7.05
C GLN A 403 22.01 4.25 -7.88
N LEU A 404 21.04 3.42 -7.53
CA LEU A 404 20.78 2.15 -8.21
C LEU A 404 19.64 2.33 -9.21
N ARG A 405 19.98 2.60 -10.48
CA ARG A 405 18.99 2.89 -11.53
C ARG A 405 17.97 1.75 -11.74
N GLY A 406 16.70 2.11 -11.82
CA GLY A 406 15.59 1.22 -12.16
C GLY A 406 15.35 0.14 -11.08
N GLN A 407 15.10 -1.09 -11.50
CA GLN A 407 14.77 -2.20 -10.59
C GLN A 407 15.92 -2.65 -9.68
N ARG A 408 17.15 -2.17 -9.88
CA ARG A 408 18.32 -2.63 -9.09
C ARG A 408 18.20 -2.28 -7.61
N GLY A 409 17.65 -1.10 -7.29
CA GLY A 409 17.38 -0.69 -5.91
C GLY A 409 16.36 -1.61 -5.23
N LEU A 410 15.31 -1.97 -5.97
CA LEU A 410 14.27 -2.89 -5.48
C LEU A 410 14.82 -4.31 -5.29
N HIS A 411 15.74 -4.77 -6.16
CA HIS A 411 16.42 -6.06 -5.95
C HIS A 411 17.25 -6.07 -4.68
N LEU A 412 17.99 -4.98 -4.39
CA LEU A 412 18.73 -4.84 -3.13
C LEU A 412 17.78 -4.87 -1.93
N ALA A 413 16.69 -4.10 -1.97
CA ALA A 413 15.67 -4.09 -0.93
C ALA A 413 15.07 -5.49 -0.72
N GLY A 414 14.71 -6.18 -1.80
CA GLY A 414 14.18 -7.53 -1.74
C GLY A 414 15.14 -8.54 -1.12
N ILE A 415 16.44 -8.46 -1.42
CA ILE A 415 17.47 -9.31 -0.81
C ILE A 415 17.57 -9.06 0.70
N ILE A 416 17.57 -7.80 1.12
CA ILE A 416 17.60 -7.41 2.53
C ILE A 416 16.36 -7.93 3.27
N LEU A 417 15.16 -7.71 2.71
CA LEU A 417 13.92 -8.19 3.29
C LEU A 417 13.89 -9.71 3.40
N ALA A 418 14.31 -10.44 2.35
CA ALA A 418 14.39 -11.89 2.37
C ALA A 418 15.38 -12.41 3.43
N ASP A 419 16.49 -11.71 3.66
CA ASP A 419 17.47 -12.11 4.67
C ASP A 419 16.90 -11.96 6.10
N ILE A 420 16.27 -10.83 6.39
CA ILE A 420 15.65 -10.56 7.70
C ILE A 420 14.46 -11.52 7.93
N PHE A 421 13.60 -11.70 6.92
CA PHE A 421 12.45 -12.60 7.00
C PHE A 421 12.88 -14.05 7.30
N THR A 422 13.87 -14.54 6.56
CA THR A 422 14.40 -15.90 6.77
C THR A 422 15.02 -16.06 8.16
N HIS A 423 15.73 -15.04 8.64
CA HIS A 423 16.27 -15.05 10.00
C HIS A 423 15.13 -15.16 11.02
N ASN A 424 14.14 -14.25 10.96
CA ASN A 424 13.06 -14.22 11.92
C ASN A 424 12.18 -15.47 11.87
N SER A 425 11.88 -16.01 10.68
CA SER A 425 11.08 -17.22 10.54
C SER A 425 11.81 -18.44 11.12
N SER A 426 13.14 -18.54 10.95
CA SER A 426 13.95 -19.60 11.52
C SER A 426 14.07 -19.49 13.05
N GLU A 427 14.22 -18.28 13.58
CA GLU A 427 14.29 -18.05 15.03
C GLU A 427 12.93 -18.26 15.72
N PHE A 428 11.82 -17.94 15.05
CA PHE A 428 10.47 -18.06 15.61
C PHE A 428 10.11 -19.48 16.07
N THR A 429 10.69 -20.50 15.44
CA THR A 429 10.46 -21.90 15.77
C THR A 429 11.32 -22.41 16.94
N ARG A 430 12.28 -21.62 17.43
CA ARG A 430 13.17 -22.02 18.54
C ARG A 430 12.50 -21.85 19.89
N ALA A 431 12.99 -22.57 20.88
CA ALA A 431 12.51 -22.46 22.27
C ALA A 431 12.72 -21.07 22.84
N GLU A 432 13.87 -20.45 22.56
CA GLU A 432 14.21 -19.05 22.89
C GLU A 432 14.39 -18.26 21.58
N PRO A 433 13.34 -17.70 21.04
CA PRO A 433 13.41 -16.97 19.77
C PRO A 433 14.18 -15.67 19.93
N ARG A 434 15.14 -15.43 19.03
CA ARG A 434 15.91 -14.17 18.92
C ARG A 434 15.53 -13.46 17.64
N THR A 435 14.24 -13.23 17.44
CA THR A 435 13.74 -12.47 16.30
C THR A 435 14.10 -11.01 16.43
N ILE A 436 14.33 -10.35 15.31
CA ILE A 436 14.63 -8.93 15.21
C ILE A 436 13.35 -8.22 14.73
N PRO A 437 12.63 -7.51 15.60
CA PRO A 437 11.47 -6.74 15.17
C PRO A 437 11.91 -5.61 14.24
N VAL A 438 11.32 -5.54 13.04
CA VAL A 438 11.73 -4.55 12.03
C VAL A 438 10.51 -3.97 11.36
N ILE A 439 10.51 -2.65 11.15
CA ILE A 439 9.61 -1.95 10.25
C ILE A 439 10.34 -1.71 8.93
N ALA A 440 9.79 -2.17 7.81
CA ALA A 440 10.30 -1.86 6.48
C ALA A 440 9.47 -0.74 5.85
N VAL A 441 10.12 0.33 5.42
CA VAL A 441 9.50 1.42 4.64
C VAL A 441 9.88 1.22 3.18
N VAL A 442 8.89 1.00 2.33
CA VAL A 442 9.06 0.75 0.90
C VAL A 442 8.31 1.83 0.13
N GLU A 443 9.06 2.66 -0.57
CA GLU A 443 8.51 3.62 -1.52
C GLU A 443 8.24 2.98 -2.88
N GLU A 444 7.35 3.61 -3.66
CA GLU A 444 6.88 3.11 -4.96
C GLU A 444 6.43 1.64 -4.88
N ALA A 445 5.71 1.30 -3.79
CA ALA A 445 5.34 -0.07 -3.43
C ALA A 445 4.57 -0.80 -4.56
N GLN A 446 3.86 -0.07 -5.44
CA GLN A 446 3.20 -0.64 -6.62
C GLN A 446 4.19 -1.28 -7.61
N ALA A 447 5.44 -0.82 -7.63
CA ALA A 447 6.46 -1.37 -8.54
C ALA A 447 6.86 -2.81 -8.17
N VAL A 448 6.74 -3.18 -6.89
CA VAL A 448 7.10 -4.50 -6.37
C VAL A 448 5.89 -5.37 -6.06
N LEU A 449 4.77 -4.77 -5.65
CA LEU A 449 3.57 -5.50 -5.25
C LEU A 449 2.51 -5.58 -6.36
N GLY A 450 2.54 -4.67 -7.36
CA GLY A 450 1.55 -4.61 -8.44
C GLY A 450 1.52 -5.87 -9.32
N SER A 451 2.65 -6.55 -9.51
CA SER A 451 2.75 -7.80 -10.26
C SER A 451 2.23 -9.03 -9.50
N ALA A 452 2.06 -8.95 -8.19
CA ALA A 452 1.60 -10.07 -7.37
C ALA A 452 0.15 -10.51 -7.68
N GLY A 453 -0.68 -9.60 -8.22
CA GLY A 453 -2.06 -9.89 -8.62
C GLY A 453 -2.21 -10.55 -9.99
N SER A 454 -1.15 -10.59 -10.82
CA SER A 454 -1.23 -11.12 -12.21
C SER A 454 -0.97 -12.63 -12.34
N GLY A 455 -0.92 -13.36 -11.23
CA GLY A 455 -0.66 -14.81 -11.23
C GLY A 455 0.76 -15.24 -11.62
N THR A 456 1.61 -14.27 -11.97
CA THR A 456 3.04 -14.48 -12.28
C THR A 456 3.96 -14.17 -11.10
N GLY A 457 3.44 -13.55 -10.04
CA GLY A 457 4.15 -13.32 -8.78
C GLY A 457 4.30 -14.66 -8.04
N SER A 458 5.53 -15.12 -7.87
CA SER A 458 5.84 -16.28 -7.02
C SER A 458 5.36 -15.98 -5.59
N GLU A 459 4.75 -16.97 -4.91
CA GLU A 459 4.48 -16.90 -3.47
C GLU A 459 5.76 -16.64 -2.65
N ASP A 460 6.92 -16.84 -3.25
CA ASP A 460 8.24 -16.62 -2.68
C ASP A 460 8.75 -15.16 -2.83
N ASP A 461 7.93 -14.23 -3.37
CA ASP A 461 8.34 -12.82 -3.47
C ASP A 461 8.54 -12.23 -2.07
N PRO A 462 9.73 -11.66 -1.77
CA PRO A 462 10.06 -11.18 -0.43
C PRO A 462 9.19 -10.02 0.06
N PHE A 463 8.71 -9.15 -0.82
CA PHE A 463 7.82 -8.06 -0.46
C PHE A 463 6.42 -8.58 -0.11
N VAL A 464 5.91 -9.52 -0.91
CA VAL A 464 4.61 -10.15 -0.67
C VAL A 464 4.62 -10.94 0.63
N SER A 465 5.63 -11.79 0.85
CA SER A 465 5.81 -12.56 2.08
C SER A 465 5.93 -11.66 3.30
N TRP A 466 6.68 -10.54 3.20
CA TRP A 466 6.79 -9.56 4.28
C TRP A 466 5.44 -8.97 4.66
N VAL A 467 4.64 -8.54 3.68
CA VAL A 467 3.33 -7.93 3.93
C VAL A 467 2.31 -8.95 4.43
N LYS A 468 2.24 -10.15 3.81
CA LYS A 468 1.25 -11.18 4.18
C LYS A 468 1.55 -11.83 5.53
N GLU A 469 2.80 -12.19 5.78
CA GLU A 469 3.17 -13.03 6.93
C GLU A 469 4.01 -12.32 7.99
N GLY A 470 4.59 -11.17 7.67
CA GLY A 470 5.58 -10.49 8.53
C GLY A 470 5.12 -10.24 9.95
N ARG A 471 3.83 -9.90 10.15
CA ARG A 471 3.24 -9.65 11.48
C ARG A 471 3.51 -10.77 12.49
N LYS A 472 3.44 -12.03 12.03
CA LYS A 472 3.70 -13.23 12.83
C LYS A 472 5.13 -13.27 13.39
N TYR A 473 6.06 -12.65 12.68
CA TYR A 473 7.49 -12.64 13.01
C TYR A 473 7.99 -11.30 13.58
N GLY A 474 7.07 -10.41 13.95
CA GLY A 474 7.42 -9.08 14.47
C GLY A 474 7.84 -8.09 13.39
N LEU A 475 7.47 -8.32 12.12
CA LEU A 475 7.81 -7.48 10.99
C LEU A 475 6.63 -6.59 10.63
N GLY A 476 6.87 -5.28 10.57
CA GLY A 476 5.92 -4.25 10.12
C GLY A 476 6.28 -3.75 8.72
N ALA A 477 5.30 -3.17 8.02
CA ALA A 477 5.49 -2.56 6.72
C ALA A 477 4.85 -1.17 6.68
N VAL A 478 5.56 -0.20 6.11
CA VAL A 478 5.01 1.09 5.68
C VAL A 478 5.19 1.18 4.17
N LEU A 479 4.08 1.10 3.47
CA LEU A 479 4.03 1.02 2.01
C LEU A 479 3.58 2.37 1.46
N VAL A 480 4.46 3.02 0.73
CA VAL A 480 4.24 4.34 0.15
C VAL A 480 4.00 4.19 -1.34
N THR A 481 2.89 4.71 -1.86
CA THR A 481 2.56 4.63 -3.28
C THR A 481 1.76 5.83 -3.77
N GLN A 482 1.92 6.15 -5.05
CA GLN A 482 1.12 7.14 -5.76
C GLN A 482 -0.08 6.51 -6.48
N GLN A 483 -0.10 5.18 -6.61
CA GLN A 483 -1.07 4.42 -7.41
C GLN A 483 -1.64 3.25 -6.61
N PRO A 484 -2.49 3.50 -5.60
CA PRO A 484 -3.12 2.42 -4.83
C PRO A 484 -3.94 1.46 -5.71
N GLY A 485 -4.51 1.95 -6.82
CA GLY A 485 -5.24 1.12 -7.79
C GLY A 485 -4.42 0.06 -8.51
N SER A 486 -3.09 0.21 -8.49
CA SER A 486 -2.16 -0.78 -9.07
C SER A 486 -1.74 -1.86 -8.07
N MET A 487 -2.17 -1.76 -6.81
CA MET A 487 -1.83 -2.74 -5.78
C MET A 487 -2.91 -3.83 -5.68
N PRO A 488 -2.52 -5.07 -5.33
CA PRO A 488 -3.49 -6.15 -5.11
C PRO A 488 -4.49 -5.81 -3.99
N PRO A 489 -5.81 -5.95 -4.24
CA PRO A 489 -6.84 -5.66 -3.25
C PRO A 489 -6.68 -6.45 -1.95
N GLU A 490 -6.17 -7.69 -2.02
CA GLU A 490 -5.94 -8.57 -0.87
C GLU A 490 -4.87 -8.01 0.07
N LEU A 491 -3.89 -7.27 -0.44
CA LEU A 491 -2.88 -6.63 0.38
C LEU A 491 -3.39 -5.33 0.98
N LEU A 492 -4.11 -4.53 0.20
CA LEU A 492 -4.71 -3.27 0.66
C LEU A 492 -5.71 -3.50 1.80
N SER A 493 -6.58 -4.51 1.67
CA SER A 493 -7.60 -4.83 2.70
C SER A 493 -7.01 -5.27 4.05
N GLN A 494 -5.72 -5.59 4.10
CA GLN A 494 -5.03 -5.96 5.33
C GLN A 494 -4.38 -4.76 6.04
N GLY A 495 -4.64 -3.54 5.59
CA GLY A 495 -4.09 -2.32 6.19
C GLY A 495 -4.60 -2.08 7.61
N ASP A 496 -3.67 -1.84 8.52
CA ASP A 496 -3.96 -1.44 9.90
C ASP A 496 -4.02 0.09 10.03
N ASN A 497 -3.25 0.83 9.22
CA ASN A 497 -3.21 2.30 9.19
C ASN A 497 -3.24 2.80 7.74
N PHE A 498 -4.02 3.84 7.48
CA PHE A 498 -4.11 4.51 6.19
C PHE A 498 -3.88 6.02 6.36
N PHE A 499 -2.88 6.54 5.66
CA PHE A 499 -2.57 7.96 5.56
C PHE A 499 -2.79 8.36 4.10
N VAL A 500 -3.90 9.01 3.80
CA VAL A 500 -4.33 9.27 2.43
C VAL A 500 -4.35 10.76 2.18
N PHE A 501 -3.52 11.22 1.25
CA PHE A 501 -3.49 12.58 0.74
C PHE A 501 -4.24 12.66 -0.59
N HIS A 502 -4.16 13.82 -1.25
CA HIS A 502 -4.80 14.05 -2.54
C HIS A 502 -4.47 12.95 -3.57
N LEU A 503 -5.52 12.45 -4.24
CA LEU A 503 -5.47 11.45 -5.31
C LEU A 503 -6.30 11.95 -6.51
N LEU A 504 -5.87 11.66 -7.74
CA LEU A 504 -6.54 12.11 -8.97
C LEU A 504 -7.30 11.01 -9.70
N SER A 505 -6.89 9.76 -9.54
CA SER A 505 -7.41 8.67 -10.36
C SER A 505 -8.66 8.05 -9.74
N ALA A 506 -9.73 7.91 -10.53
CA ALA A 506 -10.93 7.21 -10.11
C ALA A 506 -10.65 5.74 -9.73
N SER A 507 -9.67 5.08 -10.39
CA SER A 507 -9.26 3.71 -10.05
C SER A 507 -8.60 3.65 -8.67
N ASP A 508 -7.82 4.67 -8.30
CA ASP A 508 -7.16 4.75 -7.00
C ASP A 508 -8.18 4.97 -5.86
N LEU A 509 -9.15 5.85 -6.10
CA LEU A 509 -10.24 6.08 -5.15
C LEU A 509 -11.11 4.84 -4.97
N ALA A 510 -11.43 4.14 -6.06
CA ALA A 510 -12.19 2.89 -6.00
C ALA A 510 -11.43 1.77 -5.27
N ALA A 511 -10.10 1.68 -5.45
CA ALA A 511 -9.26 0.74 -4.73
C ALA A 511 -9.24 1.03 -3.23
N LEU A 512 -9.14 2.30 -2.84
CA LEU A 512 -9.20 2.73 -1.44
C LEU A 512 -10.55 2.38 -0.79
N LYS A 513 -11.67 2.68 -1.47
CA LYS A 513 -13.03 2.34 -0.99
C LYS A 513 -13.21 0.84 -0.80
N ARG A 514 -12.71 0.02 -1.74
CA ARG A 514 -12.77 -1.44 -1.63
C ARG A 514 -11.89 -1.99 -0.51
N ALA A 515 -10.74 -1.37 -0.30
CA ALA A 515 -9.81 -1.79 0.76
C ALA A 515 -10.33 -1.45 2.16
N ASN A 516 -10.98 -0.31 2.32
CA ASN A 516 -11.45 0.17 3.61
C ASN A 516 -12.76 0.96 3.46
N ALA A 517 -13.87 0.35 3.84
CA ALA A 517 -15.22 0.93 3.72
C ALA A 517 -15.45 2.21 4.58
N HIS A 518 -14.52 2.56 5.47
CA HIS A 518 -14.59 3.83 6.20
C HIS A 518 -14.31 5.04 5.30
N PHE A 519 -13.66 4.84 4.14
CA PHE A 519 -13.50 5.87 3.10
C PHE A 519 -14.76 5.94 2.25
N SER A 520 -15.75 6.68 2.72
CA SER A 520 -17.03 6.93 2.05
C SER A 520 -16.87 7.91 0.88
N ASP A 521 -17.89 8.00 0.03
CA ASP A 521 -17.84 8.78 -1.21
C ASP A 521 -17.60 10.27 -0.96
N ASP A 522 -18.11 10.83 0.13
CA ASP A 522 -17.85 12.21 0.56
C ASP A 522 -16.36 12.45 0.86
N LEU A 523 -15.71 11.53 1.58
CA LEU A 523 -14.26 11.62 1.84
C LEU A 523 -13.44 11.43 0.57
N LEU A 524 -13.86 10.53 -0.31
CA LEU A 524 -13.19 10.34 -1.60
C LEU A 524 -13.31 11.58 -2.49
N ALA A 525 -14.47 12.26 -2.44
CA ALA A 525 -14.68 13.53 -3.13
C ALA A 525 -13.76 14.64 -2.58
N THR A 526 -13.60 14.72 -1.25
CA THR A 526 -12.65 15.64 -0.60
C THR A 526 -11.22 15.37 -1.05
N LEU A 527 -10.77 14.10 -1.00
CA LEU A 527 -9.44 13.70 -1.46
C LEU A 527 -9.17 14.00 -2.94
N LEU A 528 -10.21 14.03 -3.78
CA LEU A 528 -10.11 14.35 -5.20
C LEU A 528 -10.12 15.86 -5.46
N ASN A 529 -10.99 16.61 -4.77
CA ASN A 529 -11.32 18.00 -5.12
C ASN A 529 -10.54 19.04 -4.32
N GLU A 530 -9.87 18.66 -3.23
CA GLU A 530 -9.11 19.56 -2.37
C GLU A 530 -7.60 19.30 -2.48
N PRO A 531 -6.92 19.81 -3.52
CA PRO A 531 -5.49 19.58 -3.74
C PRO A 531 -4.62 20.45 -2.81
N LEU A 532 -4.90 20.46 -1.52
CA LEU A 532 -4.16 21.23 -0.53
C LEU A 532 -2.94 20.41 -0.05
N VAL A 533 -1.74 21.00 -0.19
CA VAL A 533 -0.49 20.32 0.18
C VAL A 533 -0.46 20.04 1.68
N GLY A 534 -0.11 18.81 2.03
CA GLY A 534 -0.06 18.34 3.43
C GLY A 534 -1.42 18.02 4.04
N HIS A 535 -2.53 18.24 3.32
CA HIS A 535 -3.85 17.80 3.77
C HIS A 535 -4.10 16.34 3.40
N GLY A 536 -4.69 15.60 4.34
CA GLY A 536 -5.03 14.20 4.12
C GLY A 536 -6.08 13.72 5.10
N VAL A 537 -6.54 12.49 4.87
CA VAL A 537 -7.46 11.79 5.74
C VAL A 537 -6.75 10.57 6.32
N PHE A 538 -6.68 10.49 7.64
CA PHE A 538 -5.97 9.44 8.35
C PHE A 538 -6.94 8.51 9.05
N TRP A 539 -6.68 7.22 8.95
CA TRP A 539 -7.46 6.18 9.60
C TRP A 539 -6.54 5.12 10.23
N SER A 540 -6.89 4.66 11.42
CA SER A 540 -6.19 3.57 12.11
C SER A 540 -7.18 2.63 12.77
N SER A 541 -6.93 1.34 12.67
CA SER A 541 -7.66 0.30 13.41
C SER A 541 -7.14 0.11 14.84
N ALA A 542 -6.09 0.83 15.20
CA ALA A 542 -5.41 0.66 16.47
C ALA A 542 -6.26 1.17 17.63
N PRO A 543 -6.30 0.47 18.79
CA PRO A 543 -6.90 1.01 19.98
C PRO A 543 -6.12 2.22 20.47
N GLY A 544 -6.83 3.27 20.90
CA GLY A 544 -6.27 4.37 21.66
C GLY A 544 -5.88 3.94 23.09
N THR A 545 -5.46 4.89 23.92
CA THR A 545 -5.14 4.68 25.33
C THR A 545 -6.31 4.12 26.15
N ASP A 546 -7.53 4.44 25.77
CA ASP A 546 -8.78 3.99 26.41
C ASP A 546 -9.13 2.53 26.10
N ARG A 547 -8.25 1.79 25.40
CA ARG A 547 -8.46 0.43 24.91
C ARG A 547 -9.56 0.28 23.84
N HIS A 548 -10.18 1.37 23.41
CA HIS A 548 -11.15 1.38 22.32
C HIS A 548 -10.52 1.99 21.08
N ALA A 549 -10.63 1.27 19.95
CA ALA A 549 -10.24 1.84 18.68
C ALA A 549 -11.22 2.96 18.30
N ARG A 550 -10.71 4.04 17.74
CA ARG A 550 -11.49 5.10 17.09
C ARG A 550 -11.37 4.93 15.57
N PRO A 551 -12.06 3.93 15.00
CA PRO A 551 -11.87 3.51 13.61
C PRO A 551 -12.64 4.41 12.64
N TYR A 552 -12.47 5.71 12.75
CA TYR A 552 -13.04 6.68 11.82
C TYR A 552 -11.94 7.56 11.22
N PRO A 553 -12.12 7.98 9.96
CA PRO A 553 -11.17 8.84 9.29
C PRO A 553 -11.14 10.25 9.90
N LEU A 554 -9.95 10.76 10.15
CA LEU A 554 -9.70 12.12 10.63
C LEU A 554 -9.09 12.96 9.51
N PRO A 555 -9.64 14.15 9.19
CA PRO A 555 -9.03 15.09 8.30
C PRO A 555 -7.89 15.83 9.03
N VAL A 556 -6.69 15.79 8.47
CA VAL A 556 -5.48 16.30 9.14
C VAL A 556 -4.62 17.08 8.15
N ARG A 557 -4.16 18.26 8.53
CA ARG A 557 -3.02 18.93 7.90
C ARG A 557 -1.75 18.55 8.65
N VAL A 558 -0.86 17.80 8.00
CA VAL A 558 0.39 17.28 8.60
C VAL A 558 1.32 18.41 8.99
N LEU A 559 1.99 18.29 10.15
CA LEU A 559 3.06 19.19 10.56
C LEU A 559 4.20 19.19 9.55
N SER A 560 4.81 20.35 9.33
CA SER A 560 5.98 20.46 8.48
C SER A 560 7.23 20.02 9.23
N PHE A 561 7.84 18.92 8.78
CA PHE A 561 9.14 18.46 9.29
C PHE A 561 10.23 19.51 9.09
N GLU A 562 10.19 20.23 7.95
CA GLU A 562 11.12 21.31 7.65
C GLU A 562 10.97 22.47 8.65
N ALA A 563 9.73 22.91 8.90
CA ALA A 563 9.48 24.03 9.82
C ALA A 563 9.94 23.69 11.25
N GLU A 564 9.73 22.43 11.68
CA GLU A 564 10.11 21.97 13.02
C GLU A 564 11.62 21.86 13.19
N HIS A 565 12.35 21.44 12.16
CA HIS A 565 13.80 21.19 12.25
C HIS A 565 14.67 22.27 11.56
N ARG A 566 14.05 23.33 11.00
CA ARG A 566 14.75 24.39 10.28
C ARG A 566 15.78 25.13 11.13
N VAL A 567 15.45 25.38 12.39
CA VAL A 567 16.33 26.10 13.34
C VAL A 567 17.55 25.26 13.75
N LEU A 568 17.45 23.94 13.65
CA LEU A 568 18.53 23.02 14.03
C LEU A 568 19.64 22.95 12.98
N ARG A 569 19.34 23.36 11.74
CA ARG A 569 20.25 23.34 10.61
C ARG A 569 21.36 24.41 10.70
N ASP A 570 21.11 25.54 11.33
CA ASP A 570 21.96 26.74 11.29
C ASP A 570 23.22 26.71 12.15
N GLY A 571 23.77 25.53 12.47
CA GLY A 571 25.09 25.51 13.11
C GLY A 571 25.49 24.28 13.90
N ARG A 572 24.59 23.34 14.16
CA ARG A 572 24.91 22.21 15.09
C ARG A 572 25.88 21.18 14.50
N TYR A 573 25.94 21.04 13.18
CA TYR A 573 26.75 20.03 12.52
C TYR A 573 27.74 20.62 11.51
N ALA A 574 28.12 21.88 11.71
CA ALA A 574 29.13 22.53 10.86
C ALA A 574 30.51 21.88 11.07
N GLY A 575 30.77 20.83 10.34
CA GLY A 575 32.11 20.34 10.03
C GLY A 575 32.72 19.28 10.95
N ALA A 576 32.45 19.22 12.24
CA ALA A 576 33.11 18.29 13.16
C ALA A 576 32.48 16.87 13.10
N PRO A 577 33.29 15.79 13.07
CA PRO A 577 32.74 14.43 13.13
C PRO A 577 32.07 14.16 14.48
N LEU A 578 31.00 13.39 14.47
CA LEU A 578 30.27 12.98 15.67
C LEU A 578 30.76 11.60 16.15
N ASP A 579 30.89 11.42 17.46
CA ASP A 579 31.05 10.11 18.07
C ASP A 579 29.68 9.50 18.35
N ASN A 580 29.00 9.03 17.30
CA ASN A 580 27.69 8.43 17.35
C ASN A 580 27.75 6.90 17.15
N TYR A 581 26.59 6.23 17.33
CA TYR A 581 26.47 4.79 17.15
C TYR A 581 26.97 4.33 15.77
N ALA A 582 26.63 5.03 14.70
CA ALA A 582 27.02 4.67 13.33
C ALA A 582 28.55 4.74 13.13
N ALA A 583 29.20 5.79 13.66
CA ALA A 583 30.67 5.92 13.62
C ALA A 583 31.36 4.78 14.37
N ARG A 584 30.89 4.44 15.58
CA ARG A 584 31.41 3.32 16.38
C ARG A 584 31.16 1.97 15.68
N LEU A 585 29.99 1.77 15.08
CA LEU A 585 29.66 0.57 14.32
C LEU A 585 30.61 0.41 13.12
N ARG A 586 30.80 1.47 12.34
CA ARG A 586 31.74 1.50 11.20
C ARG A 586 33.18 1.15 11.63
N ALA A 587 33.65 1.76 12.71
CA ALA A 587 35.01 1.50 13.24
C ALA A 587 35.17 0.01 13.61
N ARG A 588 34.21 -0.57 14.32
CA ARG A 588 34.20 -1.99 14.71
C ARG A 588 34.26 -2.94 13.50
N PHE A 589 33.49 -2.66 12.44
CA PHE A 589 33.50 -3.50 11.25
C PHE A 589 34.83 -3.35 10.43
N ARG A 590 35.37 -2.14 10.36
CA ARG A 590 36.70 -1.92 9.74
C ARG A 590 37.81 -2.65 10.48
N GLU A 591 37.86 -2.57 11.80
CA GLU A 591 38.82 -3.30 12.61
C GLU A 591 38.72 -4.81 12.40
N ALA A 592 37.48 -5.37 12.39
CA ALA A 592 37.29 -6.79 12.12
C ALA A 592 37.79 -7.23 10.75
N LEU A 593 37.67 -6.38 9.72
CA LEU A 593 38.28 -6.64 8.39
C LEU A 593 39.79 -6.63 8.42
N TYR A 594 40.41 -5.66 9.10
CA TYR A 594 41.89 -5.60 9.25
C TYR A 594 42.42 -6.82 9.99
N GLN A 595 41.76 -7.25 11.07
CA GLN A 595 42.13 -8.45 11.81
C GLN A 595 41.97 -9.73 10.99
N ALA A 596 40.92 -9.81 10.15
CA ALA A 596 40.71 -10.96 9.26
C ALA A 596 41.76 -11.03 8.17
N ALA A 597 42.15 -9.88 7.60
CA ALA A 597 43.22 -9.79 6.59
C ALA A 597 44.64 -10.05 7.17
N ALA A 598 44.86 -9.70 8.44
CA ALA A 598 46.11 -9.91 9.13
C ALA A 598 46.34 -11.36 9.63
N ARG A 599 45.28 -12.21 9.64
CA ARG A 599 45.44 -13.63 9.97
C ARG A 599 46.13 -14.34 8.80
N PRO A 600 47.33 -14.96 9.02
CA PRO A 600 47.99 -15.72 7.98
C PRO A 600 47.04 -16.85 7.53
N SER A 601 46.86 -16.97 6.22
CA SER A 601 46.13 -18.07 5.62
C SER A 601 46.72 -19.37 6.14
N ARG A 602 45.95 -20.10 6.94
CA ARG A 602 46.36 -21.43 7.41
C ARG A 602 46.56 -22.28 6.17
N PRO A 603 47.76 -22.80 5.91
CA PRO A 603 48.00 -23.62 4.73
C PRO A 603 46.99 -24.77 4.78
N ALA A 604 46.33 -25.02 3.66
CA ALA A 604 45.49 -26.18 3.51
C ALA A 604 46.26 -27.43 3.94
N PRO A 605 45.70 -28.38 4.70
CA PRO A 605 46.40 -29.62 5.02
C PRO A 605 46.78 -30.27 3.70
N VAL A 606 48.07 -30.36 3.43
CA VAL A 606 48.61 -31.11 2.32
C VAL A 606 48.27 -32.56 2.61
N SER A 607 47.29 -33.11 1.89
CA SER A 607 46.97 -34.53 1.90
C SER A 607 48.15 -35.26 1.27
N SER A 608 49.09 -35.71 2.09
CA SER A 608 50.13 -36.62 1.66
C SER A 608 49.48 -37.96 1.27
N MET A 609 49.18 -38.08 -0.02
CA MET A 609 49.03 -39.41 -0.64
C MET A 609 50.41 -39.97 -0.88
N THR A 610 50.89 -40.82 -0.01
CA THR A 610 51.82 -41.92 -0.38
C THR A 610 51.84 -42.97 0.74
N ALA A 611 51.36 -44.10 0.46
CA ALA A 611 51.91 -45.41 0.58
C ALA A 611 50.85 -46.49 0.70
N ALA A 612 50.79 -47.24 -0.34
CA ALA A 612 50.02 -48.45 -0.49
C ALA A 612 50.67 -49.67 0.22
N ILE A 613 49.88 -50.70 0.36
CA ILE A 613 50.22 -52.12 0.43
C ILE A 613 50.61 -52.68 1.82
N GLN A 614 49.68 -53.37 2.45
CA GLN A 614 49.72 -54.83 2.69
C GLN A 614 48.62 -55.25 3.64
N ALA A 615 47.81 -56.17 3.18
CA ALA A 615 46.99 -57.06 4.00
C ALA A 615 47.89 -58.24 4.48
N PRO A 616 47.57 -58.99 5.53
CA PRO A 616 46.62 -60.10 5.36
C PRO A 616 45.70 -60.38 6.56
N ALA A 617 44.77 -61.27 6.25
CA ALA A 617 43.70 -61.87 6.98
C ALA A 617 44.03 -62.51 8.31
N ALA A 618 43.05 -62.56 9.19
CA ALA A 618 42.52 -63.80 9.82
C ALA A 618 41.54 -63.45 10.95
N GLU A 619 40.40 -64.04 10.86
CA GLU A 619 39.38 -64.29 11.89
C GLU A 619 39.92 -65.18 13.00
N PRO A 620 39.07 -65.70 13.97
CA PRO A 620 37.88 -65.16 14.66
C PRO A 620 37.90 -65.52 16.20
N ASN A 621 36.71 -65.34 16.78
CA ASN A 621 36.20 -65.94 18.07
C ASN A 621 36.17 -65.02 19.28
N SER A 622 35.08 -64.83 19.84
CA SER A 622 34.03 -65.60 20.49
C SER A 622 33.72 -65.05 21.88
N ALA A 623 32.48 -65.02 22.13
CA ALA A 623 31.81 -65.39 23.39
C ALA A 623 31.59 -64.22 24.40
N ALA A 624 30.40 -63.91 24.49
CA ALA A 624 29.36 -64.34 25.38
C ALA A 624 29.04 -63.47 26.54
N ALA A 625 27.79 -63.17 26.58
CA ALA A 625 26.80 -63.30 27.66
C ALA A 625 26.82 -62.10 28.66
N ALA A 626 25.76 -61.61 29.13
CA ALA A 626 24.37 -61.95 29.33
C ALA A 626 23.68 -60.73 29.94
N ALA A 627 22.56 -60.57 29.75
CA ALA A 627 21.24 -60.64 30.36
C ALA A 627 20.52 -59.27 30.39
N GLY A 628 19.37 -59.28 29.78
CA GLY A 628 18.28 -58.34 30.03
C GLY A 628 17.51 -58.71 31.31
N PRO A 629 16.28 -58.35 31.58
CA PRO A 629 15.25 -57.86 30.63
C PRO A 629 14.29 -56.82 31.19
N ALA A 630 13.41 -56.36 30.31
CA ALA A 630 11.99 -56.02 30.50
C ALA A 630 11.65 -54.72 31.28
N ALA A 631 10.76 -53.88 30.86
CA ALA A 631 9.39 -54.17 30.50
C ALA A 631 8.79 -53.07 29.59
N ALA A 632 8.06 -53.54 28.62
CA ALA A 632 7.10 -52.81 27.83
C ALA A 632 5.82 -52.57 28.64
N THR A 633 5.19 -51.45 28.44
CA THR A 633 3.73 -51.37 28.49
C THR A 633 3.24 -50.42 27.39
N SER A 634 2.73 -51.04 26.37
CA SER A 634 1.76 -50.55 25.41
C SER A 634 0.46 -50.21 26.13
N PHE A 635 -0.18 -49.11 25.72
CA PHE A 635 -1.64 -49.07 25.73
C PHE A 635 -2.15 -48.50 24.43
N ASP A 636 -3.01 -49.29 23.88
CA ASP A 636 -3.63 -49.25 22.60
C ASP A 636 -4.78 -48.22 22.54
N ALA A 637 -5.13 -47.98 21.32
CA ALA A 637 -6.25 -47.17 20.84
C ALA A 637 -7.61 -47.68 21.33
N SER A 638 -8.57 -46.77 21.41
CA SER A 638 -9.94 -47.05 20.95
C SER A 638 -10.75 -45.78 20.65
N THR A 639 -10.97 -45.62 19.41
CA THR A 639 -12.22 -45.25 18.69
C THR A 639 -13.49 -45.26 19.54
N SER A 640 -14.28 -44.19 19.43
CA SER A 640 -15.73 -44.39 19.31
C SER A 640 -16.39 -43.23 18.53
N HIS A 641 -16.96 -43.62 17.42
CA HIS A 641 -18.01 -42.95 16.68
C HIS A 641 -19.29 -42.82 17.55
N ALA A 642 -20.02 -41.74 17.36
CA ALA A 642 -21.47 -41.76 17.50
C ALA A 642 -22.13 -40.79 16.53
N THR A 643 -22.56 -41.32 15.46
CA THR A 643 -23.70 -40.88 14.63
C THR A 643 -24.99 -40.97 15.42
N SER A 644 -25.84 -40.00 15.34
CA SER A 644 -27.28 -40.22 15.48
C SER A 644 -28.07 -39.27 14.57
N ALA A 645 -28.75 -39.92 13.66
CA ALA A 645 -29.76 -39.37 12.78
C ALA A 645 -31.17 -39.67 13.36
N MET A 646 -32.17 -39.09 12.68
CA MET A 646 -33.63 -39.35 12.72
C MET A 646 -34.43 -38.54 13.77
N SER A 647 -35.57 -37.98 13.48
CA SER A 647 -36.57 -38.33 12.47
C SER A 647 -37.67 -37.24 12.38
N SER A 648 -38.09 -36.95 11.18
CA SER A 648 -39.41 -36.82 10.60
C SER A 648 -40.68 -36.72 11.50
N ARG A 649 -41.55 -35.78 11.18
CA ARG A 649 -42.96 -35.96 10.74
C ARG A 649 -43.70 -34.64 10.59
N ARG A 650 -44.10 -34.33 9.35
CA ARG A 650 -45.47 -34.30 8.77
C ARG A 650 -46.46 -33.38 9.46
N GLY A 651 -46.97 -32.44 8.66
CA GLY A 651 -48.40 -32.36 8.44
C GLY A 651 -48.93 -30.94 8.35
N GLY A 652 -49.52 -30.58 7.20
CA GLY A 652 -50.61 -29.61 7.13
C GLY A 652 -50.41 -28.38 6.25
N GLU A 653 -50.65 -28.50 4.96
CA GLU A 653 -51.33 -27.42 4.19
C GLU A 653 -52.80 -27.35 4.58
N PRO A 654 -53.53 -26.23 4.40
CA PRO A 654 -53.79 -25.70 3.05
C PRO A 654 -54.05 -24.17 2.92
N GLU A 655 -54.05 -23.78 1.66
CA GLU A 655 -54.91 -22.75 0.97
C GLU A 655 -54.59 -21.26 1.08
N SER A 656 -54.12 -20.79 -0.08
CA SER A 656 -54.58 -19.67 -0.92
C SER A 656 -54.84 -18.30 -0.30
N ALA A 657 -53.96 -17.37 -0.66
CA ALA A 657 -54.33 -16.00 -1.01
C ALA A 657 -53.37 -15.44 -2.05
N THR A 658 -53.88 -15.26 -3.23
CA THR A 658 -53.34 -14.50 -4.37
C THR A 658 -52.92 -13.11 -3.93
N THR A 659 -51.63 -12.82 -4.04
CA THR A 659 -51.15 -11.44 -4.15
C THR A 659 -50.08 -11.40 -5.25
N GLN A 660 -50.33 -10.54 -6.21
CA GLN A 660 -49.57 -10.31 -7.41
C GLN A 660 -48.11 -9.95 -7.07
N ASP A 661 -47.18 -10.70 -7.63
CA ASP A 661 -45.76 -10.37 -7.69
C ASP A 661 -45.58 -9.12 -8.56
N PRO A 662 -44.71 -8.17 -8.14
CA PRO A 662 -44.22 -7.16 -9.07
C PRO A 662 -43.21 -7.84 -9.99
N VAL A 663 -43.49 -7.79 -11.26
CA VAL A 663 -42.67 -8.25 -12.38
C VAL A 663 -41.27 -7.61 -12.24
N THR A 664 -40.32 -8.43 -11.84
CA THR A 664 -38.90 -8.14 -11.95
C THR A 664 -38.58 -8.18 -13.43
N THR A 665 -38.51 -7.01 -14.07
CA THR A 665 -37.95 -6.87 -15.42
C THR A 665 -36.49 -7.19 -15.40
N ALA A 666 -36.13 -8.22 -16.13
CA ALA A 666 -34.86 -8.86 -16.21
C ALA A 666 -33.72 -7.97 -16.74
N PRO A 667 -32.43 -8.31 -16.46
CA PRO A 667 -31.23 -7.59 -16.85
C PRO A 667 -30.86 -7.71 -18.34
N VAL A 668 -31.76 -8.14 -19.23
CA VAL A 668 -31.52 -8.35 -20.66
C VAL A 668 -31.23 -7.06 -21.42
N ASP A 669 -31.71 -5.91 -20.94
CA ASP A 669 -31.51 -4.63 -21.63
C ASP A 669 -30.12 -4.02 -21.37
N ALA A 670 -29.52 -4.27 -20.24
CA ALA A 670 -28.22 -3.69 -19.88
C ALA A 670 -27.07 -4.29 -20.72
N GLU A 671 -27.03 -5.60 -20.91
CA GLU A 671 -25.99 -6.28 -21.72
C GLU A 671 -26.06 -5.85 -23.20
N MET A 672 -27.25 -5.68 -23.76
CA MET A 672 -27.43 -5.19 -25.14
C MET A 672 -26.94 -3.76 -25.31
N VAL A 673 -27.11 -2.89 -24.34
CA VAL A 673 -26.60 -1.50 -24.37
C VAL A 673 -25.06 -1.52 -24.39
N TYR A 674 -24.44 -2.30 -23.54
CA TYR A 674 -22.97 -2.43 -23.48
C TYR A 674 -22.42 -3.05 -24.76
N ARG A 675 -23.07 -4.06 -25.30
CA ARG A 675 -22.66 -4.70 -26.57
C ARG A 675 -22.66 -3.70 -27.73
N ARG A 676 -23.70 -2.89 -27.85
CA ARG A 676 -23.79 -1.81 -28.86
C ARG A 676 -22.73 -0.74 -28.64
N ALA A 677 -22.40 -0.40 -27.38
CA ALA A 677 -21.35 0.55 -27.05
C ALA A 677 -19.96 0.03 -27.47
N ALA A 678 -19.66 -1.24 -27.19
CA ALA A 678 -18.40 -1.89 -27.56
C ALA A 678 -18.23 -2.01 -29.10
N ILE A 679 -19.30 -2.31 -29.82
CA ILE A 679 -19.30 -2.35 -31.28
C ILE A 679 -19.03 -0.96 -31.86
N ARG A 680 -19.69 0.08 -31.33
CA ARG A 680 -19.42 1.48 -31.73
C ARG A 680 -17.98 1.90 -31.44
N ALA A 681 -17.44 1.52 -30.30
CA ALA A 681 -16.04 1.79 -29.94
C ALA A 681 -15.05 1.11 -30.90
N LEU A 682 -15.33 -0.12 -31.32
CA LEU A 682 -14.51 -0.83 -32.32
C LEU A 682 -14.62 -0.17 -33.71
N ARG A 683 -15.82 0.21 -34.13
CA ARG A 683 -16.07 0.90 -35.43
C ARG A 683 -15.35 2.25 -35.48
N GLY A 684 -15.34 3.03 -34.41
CA GLY A 684 -14.67 4.33 -34.32
C GLY A 684 -13.15 4.27 -34.10
N ARG A 685 -12.55 3.08 -34.09
CA ARG A 685 -11.10 2.93 -33.86
C ARG A 685 -10.33 3.03 -35.17
N ASP A 686 -9.61 4.13 -35.37
CA ASP A 686 -8.85 4.43 -36.59
C ASP A 686 -7.89 3.30 -36.98
N GLU A 687 -7.20 2.68 -36.04
CA GLU A 687 -6.27 1.59 -36.29
C GLU A 687 -6.97 0.36 -36.88
N PHE A 688 -8.21 0.06 -36.45
CA PHE A 688 -9.00 -1.04 -36.99
C PHE A 688 -9.33 -0.79 -38.45
N GLY A 689 -9.86 0.39 -38.78
CA GLY A 689 -10.23 0.80 -40.12
C GLY A 689 -9.03 0.88 -41.09
N GLN A 690 -7.96 1.54 -40.69
CA GLN A 690 -6.73 1.72 -41.48
C GLN A 690 -6.07 0.41 -41.83
N ARG A 691 -5.96 -0.54 -40.89
CA ARG A 691 -5.36 -1.86 -41.14
C ARG A 691 -6.17 -2.72 -42.10
N LEU A 692 -7.49 -2.65 -42.02
CA LEU A 692 -8.36 -3.37 -42.96
C LEU A 692 -8.31 -2.74 -44.33
N ALA A 693 -8.37 -1.41 -44.44
CA ALA A 693 -8.31 -0.68 -45.71
C ALA A 693 -6.95 -0.83 -46.41
N SER A 694 -5.84 -0.90 -45.68
CA SER A 694 -4.49 -1.11 -46.24
C SER A 694 -4.20 -2.57 -46.61
N GLY A 695 -5.13 -3.50 -46.42
CA GLY A 695 -4.92 -4.93 -46.68
C GLY A 695 -3.96 -5.64 -45.70
N GLN A 696 -3.50 -4.95 -44.66
CA GLN A 696 -2.60 -5.56 -43.65
C GLN A 696 -3.31 -6.59 -42.77
N GLY A 697 -4.63 -6.52 -42.70
CA GLY A 697 -5.43 -7.35 -41.79
C GLY A 697 -5.26 -7.02 -40.32
N VAL A 698 -6.15 -7.57 -39.53
CA VAL A 698 -6.13 -7.38 -38.06
C VAL A 698 -6.15 -8.73 -37.36
N PRO A 699 -5.21 -8.99 -36.40
CA PRO A 699 -5.22 -10.23 -35.65
C PRO A 699 -6.51 -10.39 -34.86
N TRP A 700 -7.11 -11.57 -34.85
CA TRP A 700 -8.33 -11.89 -34.09
C TRP A 700 -8.20 -11.55 -32.59
N GLY A 701 -7.05 -11.90 -32.01
CA GLY A 701 -6.75 -11.59 -30.60
C GLY A 701 -6.73 -10.10 -30.28
N ARG A 702 -6.35 -9.24 -31.26
CA ARG A 702 -6.33 -7.79 -31.11
C ARG A 702 -7.73 -7.19 -31.11
N VAL A 703 -8.61 -7.66 -31.98
CA VAL A 703 -10.02 -7.27 -31.99
C VAL A 703 -10.69 -7.68 -30.69
N ARG A 704 -10.44 -8.91 -30.25
CA ARG A 704 -10.92 -9.38 -28.95
C ARG A 704 -10.43 -8.51 -27.78
N ALA A 705 -9.16 -8.10 -27.77
CA ALA A 705 -8.60 -7.23 -26.74
C ALA A 705 -9.26 -5.83 -26.76
N TRP A 706 -9.53 -5.27 -27.92
CA TRP A 706 -10.21 -4.00 -28.05
C TRP A 706 -11.67 -4.05 -27.55
N LEU A 707 -12.39 -5.13 -27.85
CA LEU A 707 -13.74 -5.34 -27.34
C LEU A 707 -13.73 -5.57 -25.82
N ALA A 708 -12.74 -6.27 -25.28
CA ALA A 708 -12.58 -6.46 -23.84
C ALA A 708 -12.31 -5.15 -23.08
N GLN A 709 -11.61 -4.18 -23.70
CA GLN A 709 -11.42 -2.84 -23.14
C GLN A 709 -12.72 -2.03 -23.03
N ALA A 710 -13.65 -2.28 -23.97
CA ALA A 710 -14.96 -1.63 -24.01
C ALA A 710 -16.08 -2.49 -23.37
N ALA A 711 -15.72 -3.60 -22.75
CA ALA A 711 -16.65 -4.50 -22.09
C ALA A 711 -17.25 -3.87 -20.82
N PRO A 712 -18.45 -4.31 -20.39
CA PRO A 712 -19.01 -3.94 -19.10
C PRO A 712 -18.07 -4.25 -17.94
N PRO A 713 -18.32 -3.68 -16.73
CA PRO A 713 -17.65 -4.09 -15.52
C PRO A 713 -17.73 -5.61 -15.29
N GLU A 714 -16.71 -6.19 -14.68
CA GLU A 714 -16.66 -7.64 -14.41
C GLU A 714 -17.81 -8.15 -13.54
N GLU A 715 -18.38 -7.28 -12.73
CA GLU A 715 -19.58 -7.56 -11.91
C GLU A 715 -20.82 -7.90 -12.78
N VAL A 716 -20.86 -7.41 -14.03
CA VAL A 716 -22.00 -7.63 -14.96
C VAL A 716 -21.76 -8.81 -15.89
N VAL A 717 -20.51 -8.99 -16.36
CA VAL A 717 -20.19 -9.97 -17.41
C VAL A 717 -19.17 -11.04 -16.97
N GLY A 718 -18.68 -10.99 -15.75
CA GLY A 718 -17.59 -11.85 -15.30
C GLY A 718 -16.27 -11.53 -16.02
N ASP A 719 -15.64 -12.53 -16.62
CA ASP A 719 -14.40 -12.34 -17.38
C ASP A 719 -14.65 -11.57 -18.69
N ARG A 720 -14.12 -10.34 -18.77
CA ARG A 720 -14.24 -9.45 -19.94
C ARG A 720 -13.66 -10.04 -21.21
N PHE A 721 -12.59 -10.84 -21.11
CA PHE A 721 -12.02 -11.50 -22.28
C PHE A 721 -12.89 -12.65 -22.76
N LEU A 722 -13.54 -13.37 -21.85
CA LEU A 722 -14.49 -14.41 -22.21
C LEU A 722 -15.72 -13.80 -22.89
N TRP A 723 -16.30 -12.75 -22.29
CA TRP A 723 -17.38 -11.98 -22.90
C TRP A 723 -17.02 -11.43 -24.29
N ALA A 724 -15.84 -10.82 -24.44
CA ALA A 724 -15.37 -10.30 -25.72
C ALA A 724 -15.22 -11.38 -26.79
N LYS A 725 -14.90 -12.64 -26.43
CA LYS A 725 -14.84 -13.77 -27.36
C LYS A 725 -16.16 -13.98 -28.07
N ASP A 726 -17.27 -13.86 -27.36
CA ASP A 726 -18.62 -14.08 -27.89
C ASP A 726 -19.14 -12.87 -28.68
N VAL A 727 -18.54 -11.69 -28.46
CA VAL A 727 -18.93 -10.43 -29.13
C VAL A 727 -18.14 -10.19 -30.42
N VAL A 728 -16.96 -10.81 -30.65
CA VAL A 728 -16.14 -10.56 -31.87
C VAL A 728 -16.91 -10.80 -33.17
N ARG A 729 -17.48 -11.98 -33.36
CA ARG A 729 -18.23 -12.31 -34.60
C ARG A 729 -19.43 -11.41 -34.82
N PRO A 730 -20.32 -11.19 -33.84
CA PRO A 730 -21.40 -10.22 -33.98
C PRO A 730 -20.93 -8.79 -34.28
N ALA A 731 -19.83 -8.34 -33.71
CA ALA A 731 -19.27 -7.03 -33.99
C ALA A 731 -18.76 -6.92 -35.43
N LEU A 732 -18.07 -7.94 -35.93
CA LEU A 732 -17.60 -7.99 -37.32
C LEU A 732 -18.76 -8.07 -38.30
N LEU A 733 -19.82 -8.85 -37.98
CA LEU A 733 -21.04 -8.94 -38.80
C LEU A 733 -21.72 -7.56 -38.93
N GLU A 734 -21.81 -6.81 -37.80
CA GLU A 734 -22.47 -5.49 -37.78
C GLU A 734 -21.62 -4.40 -38.47
N ILE A 735 -20.28 -4.50 -38.38
CA ILE A 735 -19.38 -3.46 -38.92
C ILE A 735 -19.03 -3.73 -40.41
N LEU A 736 -18.75 -4.98 -40.78
CA LEU A 736 -18.17 -5.38 -42.06
C LEU A 736 -19.12 -6.23 -42.93
N GLY A 737 -20.28 -6.62 -42.40
CA GLY A 737 -21.20 -7.52 -43.09
C GLY A 737 -20.90 -9.01 -42.84
N PRO A 738 -21.53 -9.93 -43.59
CA PRO A 738 -21.39 -11.37 -43.39
C PRO A 738 -19.97 -11.88 -43.66
N GLU A 739 -19.53 -12.90 -42.93
CA GLU A 739 -18.26 -13.61 -43.18
C GLU A 739 -18.31 -14.28 -44.59
N GLY A 740 -17.29 -14.12 -45.38
CA GLY A 740 -17.19 -14.57 -46.74
C GLY A 740 -17.53 -13.50 -47.79
N SER A 741 -18.47 -12.60 -47.55
CA SER A 741 -18.81 -11.49 -48.44
C SER A 741 -18.26 -10.14 -47.97
N GLY A 742 -18.30 -9.85 -46.69
CA GLY A 742 -17.77 -8.60 -46.12
C GLY A 742 -16.33 -8.76 -45.63
N TRP A 743 -16.05 -9.85 -44.97
CA TRP A 743 -14.72 -10.17 -44.43
C TRP A 743 -14.44 -11.66 -44.43
N ARG A 744 -13.14 -12.02 -44.30
CA ARG A 744 -12.68 -13.41 -44.21
C ARG A 744 -11.59 -13.55 -43.16
N THR A 745 -11.38 -14.79 -42.69
CA THR A 745 -10.29 -15.12 -41.79
C THR A 745 -9.17 -15.87 -42.55
N GLU A 746 -7.92 -15.53 -42.26
CA GLU A 746 -6.73 -16.25 -42.70
C GLU A 746 -5.88 -16.62 -41.50
N THR A 747 -5.34 -17.84 -41.48
CA THR A 747 -4.42 -18.27 -40.43
C THR A 747 -2.99 -17.89 -40.82
N ARG A 748 -2.31 -17.08 -40.01
CA ARG A 748 -0.94 -16.65 -40.22
C ARG A 748 -0.04 -17.00 -39.02
N PRO A 749 1.27 -17.23 -39.28
CA PRO A 749 2.23 -17.43 -38.18
C PRO A 749 2.26 -16.24 -37.22
N ARG A 750 2.45 -16.49 -35.95
CA ARG A 750 2.62 -15.43 -34.95
C ARG A 750 4.05 -14.91 -34.99
N PRO A 751 4.26 -13.57 -35.13
CA PRO A 751 5.61 -12.99 -35.13
C PRO A 751 6.37 -13.15 -33.82
N ASP A 752 5.61 -13.20 -32.71
CA ASP A 752 6.11 -13.24 -31.33
C ASP A 752 6.33 -14.68 -30.80
N ARG A 753 5.87 -15.72 -31.53
CA ARG A 753 6.01 -17.13 -31.10
C ARG A 753 6.23 -18.04 -32.30
N PRO A 754 7.49 -18.38 -32.64
CA PRO A 754 7.80 -19.33 -33.73
C PRO A 754 7.09 -20.68 -33.52
N GLY A 755 6.38 -21.14 -34.53
CA GLY A 755 5.60 -22.39 -34.51
C GLY A 755 4.14 -22.26 -34.06
N ALA A 756 3.70 -21.10 -33.61
CA ALA A 756 2.29 -20.83 -33.32
C ALA A 756 1.65 -20.02 -34.43
N SER A 757 0.37 -20.29 -34.74
CA SER A 757 -0.45 -19.56 -35.69
C SER A 757 -1.61 -18.85 -35.00
N GLN A 758 -2.12 -17.79 -35.63
CA GLN A 758 -3.32 -17.07 -35.17
C GLN A 758 -4.18 -16.66 -36.36
N ALA A 759 -5.49 -16.54 -36.10
CA ALA A 759 -6.44 -16.04 -37.12
C ALA A 759 -6.29 -14.53 -37.31
N TRP A 760 -6.35 -14.09 -38.53
CA TRP A 760 -6.35 -12.70 -38.98
C TRP A 760 -7.61 -12.40 -39.75
N ILE A 761 -8.12 -11.17 -39.66
CA ILE A 761 -9.33 -10.68 -40.32
C ILE A 761 -8.91 -9.79 -41.48
N PHE A 762 -9.48 -10.02 -42.64
CA PHE A 762 -9.28 -9.25 -43.86
C PHE A 762 -10.63 -8.89 -44.48
N LEU A 763 -10.69 -7.77 -45.21
CA LEU A 763 -11.84 -7.47 -46.08
C LEU A 763 -11.86 -8.45 -47.27
N THR A 764 -13.03 -8.88 -47.67
CA THR A 764 -13.22 -9.64 -48.88
C THR A 764 -13.28 -8.62 -50.00
N ASN A 765 -12.26 -8.56 -50.90
CA ASN A 765 -12.25 -7.66 -52.05
C ASN A 765 -13.41 -7.98 -52.97
N THR A 766 -14.46 -7.22 -52.92
CA THR A 766 -15.36 -6.98 -54.03
C THR A 766 -15.06 -5.60 -54.58
N VAL A 767 -14.38 -5.55 -55.72
CA VAL A 767 -14.25 -4.33 -56.51
C VAL A 767 -15.64 -4.05 -57.08
N GLU A 768 -16.37 -3.10 -56.49
CA GLU A 768 -17.38 -2.33 -57.19
C GLU A 768 -17.61 -1.02 -56.43
N HIS A 769 -17.59 0.05 -57.21
CA HIS A 769 -17.78 1.45 -56.82
C HIS A 769 -18.97 1.68 -55.91
N VAL A 770 -18.73 2.35 -54.80
CA VAL A 770 -19.78 3.13 -54.14
C VAL A 770 -19.33 4.59 -54.15
N GLU A 771 -20.02 5.35 -55.01
CA GLU A 771 -19.97 6.79 -55.08
C GLU A 771 -20.26 7.45 -53.75
N HIS A 772 -19.51 8.50 -53.44
CA HIS A 772 -19.75 9.44 -52.38
C HIS A 772 -21.17 10.01 -52.47
N ALA A 773 -22.03 9.67 -51.54
CA ALA A 773 -23.22 10.45 -51.24
C ALA A 773 -22.90 11.40 -50.07
N THR A 774 -22.72 12.65 -50.42
CA THR A 774 -22.69 13.80 -49.51
C THR A 774 -24.07 13.94 -48.80
N PRO A 775 -24.14 14.10 -47.48
CA PRO A 775 -25.40 14.45 -46.83
C PRO A 775 -25.74 15.94 -47.08
N PRO A 776 -27.03 16.30 -47.22
CA PRO A 776 -27.42 17.68 -47.47
C PRO A 776 -27.27 18.54 -46.22
N ASP A 777 -26.85 19.80 -46.46
CA ASP A 777 -26.85 20.93 -45.55
C ASP A 777 -28.21 21.09 -44.88
N GLU A 778 -28.23 21.06 -43.54
CA GLU A 778 -29.24 21.77 -42.76
C GLU A 778 -28.62 22.97 -42.06
N GLN A 779 -28.98 24.13 -42.55
CA GLN A 779 -28.74 25.40 -41.92
C GLN A 779 -29.61 25.58 -40.65
N PRO A 780 -29.13 26.26 -39.62
CA PRO A 780 -29.93 26.55 -38.44
C PRO A 780 -30.89 27.69 -38.70
N ARG A 781 -32.16 27.55 -38.34
CA ARG A 781 -33.09 28.63 -38.13
C ARG A 781 -33.50 28.70 -36.67
N PHE A 782 -33.17 29.87 -36.10
CA PHE A 782 -33.65 30.57 -34.89
C PHE A 782 -33.55 29.85 -33.56
#